data_413c0cbb9da0be4c8c29e6167c4ab425
#
_entry.id   413c0cbb9da0be4c8c29e6167c4ab425
#
_cell.length_a   1.000
_cell.length_b   1.000
_cell.length_c   1.000
_cell.angle_alpha   90.00
_cell.angle_beta   90.00
_cell.angle_gamma   90.00
#
_symmetry.space_group_name_H-M   'P 1'
#
loop_
_entity.id
_entity.type
_entity.pdbx_description
1 polymer ?
#
loop_
_entity_poly.entity_id
_entity_poly.type
_entity_poly.pdbx_seq_one_letter_code
_entity_poly.pdbx_strand_id
1 'polypeptide(L)'
;MIRGMASPKGRRCGKRWVAACAATAFLLGCGGGGGSSASFVGWPTVPAPGGGHEPAPDNQARLTGVFAGGPVVGLDYRGSVTGARKTDAQGRYHYAAGETLSFSIGELPLGAAPAADALSPLSIGGAISSADPRATNRLVLLQTLDADGDLNNGIQVTGAIRDIVSRHAAAIDFTQAATAFRASLAPLLAALDAAGAFTDLDPRPRSARSAVAAQEHYTRATAARNLVITTGGTLRGFESSATTWQYLGIPYAQPPVGALRWRAPQAPQPWSGVREAVAWADQAAQVQALERFGEGGMSEDSLYLNVTAPKLASKLPVMVWFHGGGFTSLTSNTKPFNNPNALVSKGVVQVSVNHRLGALGYIAHPALSAESGHGGSGNYGQMDLVMALQWVKANIAAFGGDPDNVTVFGESGGGRKVLSLMASPSAAGLFHKAISQSGTLIPDTRTLASAEAVGLALQKRLGAASLEEMRSRPWTEVVAAASVLVPYTNIDNGYLPYSERVSFESRRHNDVPFMIVVNTNDTPDPIETVKNVFPWMTAHSASRHYAALFSQVPGGWRARGVKTYHAGELAYVFNAPESVVTHYLLDLVIDPATGGKLAIGDLNGNGVSGSAGDTQDILASAGFDSADAKAIENSMAIWTQFAKTGNPSVAGLVDWPAYTPANDRFVELGAAPVVRTGLSSVFP
;
A
#
# COMPACT_ATOMS: atom_id res chain seq x y z
N MET A 1 -28.45 -58.24 15.71
CA MET A 1 -29.87 -58.34 15.32
C MET A 1 -30.14 -57.15 14.44
N ILE A 2 -30.05 -57.25 13.15
CA ILE A 2 -31.00 -57.73 12.15
C ILE A 2 -32.10 -56.68 11.88
N ARG A 3 -32.06 -56.26 10.62
CA ARG A 3 -33.07 -55.75 9.67
C ARG A 3 -33.39 -54.26 9.74
N GLY A 4 -33.47 -53.49 8.66
CA GLY A 4 -33.45 -53.76 7.22
C GLY A 4 -34.60 -53.03 6.54
N MET A 5 -34.37 -52.60 5.29
CA MET A 5 -35.36 -52.22 4.26
C MET A 5 -35.86 -50.75 4.32
N ALA A 6 -36.13 -50.04 3.24
CA ALA A 6 -35.92 -50.18 1.79
C ALA A 6 -36.26 -48.81 1.15
N SER A 7 -35.67 -48.53 0.03
CA SER A 7 -36.01 -47.46 -0.91
C SER A 7 -37.30 -47.80 -1.69
N PRO A 8 -38.01 -46.85 -2.26
CA PRO A 8 -38.33 -47.01 -3.66
C PRO A 8 -38.02 -45.81 -4.58
N LYS A 9 -37.76 -46.21 -5.78
CA LYS A 9 -37.47 -45.49 -7.01
C LYS A 9 -38.64 -44.65 -7.56
N GLY A 10 -38.28 -43.57 -8.25
CA GLY A 10 -38.81 -43.39 -9.60
C GLY A 10 -39.68 -42.16 -9.85
N ARG A 11 -39.28 -41.21 -10.64
CA ARG A 11 -39.62 -41.05 -12.06
C ARG A 11 -39.09 -39.74 -12.63
N ARG A 12 -38.54 -39.84 -13.81
CA ARG A 12 -38.12 -38.79 -14.73
C ARG A 12 -39.33 -38.01 -15.26
N CYS A 13 -39.17 -36.69 -15.47
CA CYS A 13 -39.71 -36.05 -16.69
C CYS A 13 -38.90 -34.81 -17.00
N GLY A 14 -38.29 -34.81 -18.16
CA GLY A 14 -37.51 -33.69 -18.69
C GLY A 14 -38.38 -32.73 -19.50
N LYS A 15 -37.91 -31.49 -19.59
CA LYS A 15 -38.21 -30.62 -20.73
C LYS A 15 -37.00 -29.73 -21.02
N ARG A 16 -36.44 -29.95 -22.19
CA ARG A 16 -35.50 -29.08 -22.89
C ARG A 16 -36.22 -27.81 -23.31
N TRP A 17 -35.54 -26.65 -23.17
CA TRP A 17 -35.80 -25.51 -24.03
C TRP A 17 -34.47 -25.06 -24.64
N VAL A 18 -34.51 -24.98 -25.97
CA VAL A 18 -33.44 -24.53 -26.86
C VAL A 18 -33.54 -23.01 -26.97
N ALA A 19 -32.43 -22.31 -26.82
CA ALA A 19 -32.33 -20.88 -27.15
C ALA A 19 -31.72 -20.76 -28.55
N ALA A 20 -32.38 -20.04 -29.41
CA ALA A 20 -31.92 -19.71 -30.75
C ALA A 20 -31.25 -18.35 -30.77
N CYS A 21 -30.04 -18.30 -31.32
CA CYS A 21 -29.37 -17.06 -31.76
C CYS A 21 -30.02 -16.53 -33.04
N ALA A 22 -30.20 -15.21 -33.11
CA ALA A 22 -30.39 -14.50 -34.38
C ALA A 22 -29.44 -13.31 -34.46
N ALA A 23 -28.44 -13.43 -35.29
CA ALA A 23 -27.61 -12.33 -35.78
C ALA A 23 -28.28 -11.75 -37.02
N THR A 24 -28.35 -10.42 -37.11
CA THR A 24 -28.73 -9.77 -38.36
C THR A 24 -27.77 -8.64 -38.65
N ALA A 25 -26.99 -8.85 -39.70
CA ALA A 25 -26.21 -7.82 -40.38
C ALA A 25 -27.12 -7.11 -41.42
N PHE A 26 -26.97 -5.80 -41.59
CA PHE A 26 -27.47 -5.12 -42.75
C PHE A 26 -26.41 -4.24 -43.42
N LEU A 27 -26.26 -4.50 -44.70
CA LEU A 27 -25.41 -3.82 -45.67
C LEU A 27 -26.16 -2.66 -46.33
N LEU A 28 -25.36 -1.72 -46.81
CA LEU A 28 -25.58 -0.55 -47.67
C LEU A 28 -26.65 -0.70 -48.77
N GLY A 29 -27.29 0.43 -49.05
CA GLY A 29 -27.99 0.67 -50.31
C GLY A 29 -28.33 2.14 -50.50
N CYS A 30 -27.68 2.80 -51.49
CA CYS A 30 -27.97 4.14 -52.01
C CYS A 30 -29.22 4.15 -52.90
N GLY A 31 -29.90 5.30 -52.97
CA GLY A 31 -30.73 5.58 -54.13
C GLY A 31 -31.91 6.52 -53.87
N GLY A 32 -31.88 7.65 -54.49
CA GLY A 32 -32.56 8.88 -54.58
C GLY A 32 -34.05 8.94 -54.94
N GLY A 33 -34.57 10.13 -54.77
CA GLY A 33 -35.57 10.71 -55.67
C GLY A 33 -36.95 11.03 -55.11
N GLY A 34 -37.27 12.31 -55.04
CA GLY A 34 -38.57 12.83 -55.54
C GLY A 34 -39.68 13.14 -54.52
N GLY A 35 -39.81 14.38 -54.20
CA GLY A 35 -40.99 15.27 -54.24
C GLY A 35 -42.33 14.89 -53.60
N SER A 36 -42.79 15.69 -52.67
CA SER A 36 -43.94 16.56 -52.81
C SER A 36 -44.39 17.17 -51.47
N SER A 37 -44.77 18.42 -51.58
CA SER A 37 -45.27 19.35 -50.57
C SER A 37 -46.57 18.91 -49.89
N ALA A 38 -46.65 19.12 -48.59
CA ALA A 38 -47.93 19.37 -47.92
C ALA A 38 -47.72 20.43 -46.85
N SER A 39 -48.40 21.56 -47.06
CA SER A 39 -48.49 22.70 -46.15
C SER A 39 -49.24 22.35 -44.90
N PHE A 40 -48.69 22.74 -43.72
CA PHE A 40 -49.46 22.81 -42.51
C PHE A 40 -49.37 24.20 -41.87
N VAL A 41 -50.56 24.70 -41.54
CA VAL A 41 -50.93 26.04 -41.12
C VAL A 41 -50.30 26.44 -39.79
N GLY A 42 -49.82 27.69 -39.72
CA GLY A 42 -49.12 28.26 -38.58
C GLY A 42 -49.98 28.51 -37.35
N TRP A 43 -49.31 28.53 -36.22
CA TRP A 43 -49.75 29.10 -34.94
C TRP A 43 -48.92 30.37 -34.65
N PRO A 44 -49.49 31.35 -33.96
CA PRO A 44 -48.87 32.67 -33.86
C PRO A 44 -47.68 32.68 -32.91
N THR A 45 -46.61 33.36 -33.35
CA THR A 45 -45.41 33.64 -32.55
C THR A 45 -45.68 34.71 -31.50
N VAL A 46 -45.30 34.37 -30.23
CA VAL A 46 -45.11 35.35 -29.15
C VAL A 46 -43.68 35.86 -29.25
N PRO A 47 -43.40 37.16 -29.16
CA PRO A 47 -42.04 37.66 -29.21
C PRO A 47 -41.25 37.33 -27.94
N ALA A 48 -40.06 36.74 -28.06
CA ALA A 48 -39.13 36.54 -27.00
C ALA A 48 -38.44 37.85 -26.60
N PRO A 49 -38.17 38.06 -25.29
CA PRO A 49 -37.41 39.21 -24.85
C PRO A 49 -35.90 39.00 -25.09
N GLY A 50 -35.28 40.04 -25.65
CA GLY A 50 -33.90 40.44 -25.54
C GLY A 50 -32.81 39.40 -25.80
N GLY A 51 -32.21 39.43 -26.98
CA GLY A 51 -31.05 38.64 -27.35
C GLY A 51 -29.80 38.95 -26.52
N GLY A 52 -29.35 37.96 -25.79
CA GLY A 52 -27.95 37.85 -25.44
C GLY A 52 -27.18 37.36 -26.65
N HIS A 53 -26.19 38.10 -27.08
CA HIS A 53 -25.27 37.66 -28.11
C HIS A 53 -24.59 36.35 -27.65
N GLU A 54 -24.97 35.22 -28.23
CA GLU A 54 -24.08 34.08 -28.31
C GLU A 54 -22.85 34.52 -29.14
N PRO A 55 -21.63 34.37 -28.61
CA PRO A 55 -20.46 34.64 -29.45
C PRO A 55 -20.46 33.65 -30.62
N ALA A 56 -20.23 34.17 -31.82
CA ALA A 56 -20.09 33.39 -33.03
C ALA A 56 -19.13 32.20 -32.82
N PRO A 57 -19.38 31.02 -33.43
CA PRO A 57 -18.47 29.90 -33.32
C PRO A 57 -17.10 30.30 -33.86
N ASP A 58 -16.12 30.31 -32.93
CA ASP A 58 -14.73 30.63 -33.24
C ASP A 58 -14.15 29.50 -34.11
N ASN A 59 -13.96 29.79 -35.38
CA ASN A 59 -13.55 28.82 -36.41
C ASN A 59 -12.02 28.62 -36.44
N GLN A 60 -11.30 29.03 -35.39
CA GLN A 60 -9.90 28.73 -35.24
C GLN A 60 -9.74 27.30 -34.65
N ALA A 61 -8.92 26.47 -35.30
CA ALA A 61 -8.56 25.16 -34.82
C ALA A 61 -7.94 25.28 -33.40
N ARG A 62 -8.69 24.85 -32.38
CA ARG A 62 -8.19 24.86 -30.99
C ARG A 62 -7.30 23.65 -30.77
N LEU A 63 -6.10 23.92 -30.34
CA LEU A 63 -5.16 22.91 -29.83
C LEU A 63 -5.58 22.45 -28.45
N THR A 64 -5.18 21.25 -28.06
CA THR A 64 -5.44 20.69 -26.75
C THR A 64 -4.12 20.44 -26.04
N GLY A 65 -3.99 20.94 -24.82
CA GLY A 65 -2.87 20.68 -23.96
C GLY A 65 -3.31 20.00 -22.66
N VAL A 66 -2.35 19.50 -21.89
CA VAL A 66 -2.56 18.84 -20.60
C VAL A 66 -1.81 19.61 -19.50
N PHE A 67 -2.45 19.79 -18.35
CA PHE A 67 -1.77 20.29 -17.17
C PHE A 67 -1.00 19.14 -16.52
N ALA A 68 0.33 19.15 -16.69
CA ALA A 68 1.22 18.05 -16.36
C ALA A 68 1.57 18.00 -14.86
N GLY A 69 1.88 16.80 -14.36
CA GLY A 69 2.21 16.54 -12.95
C GLY A 69 1.05 15.95 -12.15
N GLY A 70 0.13 15.31 -12.85
CA GLY A 70 -1.17 14.77 -12.42
C GLY A 70 -2.29 15.59 -13.06
N PRO A 71 -3.37 14.96 -13.53
CA PRO A 71 -4.52 15.69 -14.04
C PRO A 71 -5.08 16.62 -12.96
N VAL A 72 -5.25 17.90 -13.24
CA VAL A 72 -5.93 18.85 -12.33
C VAL A 72 -7.28 19.20 -12.93
N VAL A 73 -8.34 18.73 -12.33
CA VAL A 73 -9.73 18.90 -12.76
C VAL A 73 -10.30 20.20 -12.19
N GLY A 74 -10.96 20.98 -13.00
CA GLY A 74 -11.64 22.20 -12.55
C GLY A 74 -10.72 23.40 -12.30
N LEU A 75 -9.46 23.36 -12.72
CA LEU A 75 -8.53 24.49 -12.66
C LEU A 75 -8.97 25.58 -13.62
N ASP A 76 -9.12 26.82 -13.15
CA ASP A 76 -9.48 27.94 -13.99
C ASP A 76 -8.30 28.34 -14.90
N TYR A 77 -8.57 28.61 -16.17
CA TYR A 77 -7.58 29.17 -17.08
C TYR A 77 -8.18 30.19 -18.04
N ARG A 78 -7.37 31.12 -18.54
CA ARG A 78 -7.76 32.15 -19.44
C ARG A 78 -6.66 32.44 -20.47
N GLY A 79 -7.04 32.49 -21.76
CA GLY A 79 -6.20 32.98 -22.85
C GLY A 79 -6.82 34.21 -23.52
N SER A 80 -6.01 34.95 -24.25
CA SER A 80 -6.47 36.16 -24.98
C SER A 80 -7.46 35.84 -26.09
N VAL A 81 -7.34 34.66 -26.70
CA VAL A 81 -8.21 34.14 -27.76
C VAL A 81 -9.18 33.12 -27.20
N THR A 82 -8.68 32.21 -26.37
CA THR A 82 -9.47 31.10 -25.79
C THR A 82 -10.55 31.57 -24.81
N GLY A 83 -10.36 32.74 -24.15
CA GLY A 83 -11.25 33.22 -23.11
C GLY A 83 -11.11 32.44 -21.81
N ALA A 84 -12.05 32.63 -20.87
CA ALA A 84 -12.06 31.98 -19.57
C ALA A 84 -12.71 30.58 -19.66
N ARG A 85 -12.02 29.55 -19.14
CA ARG A 85 -12.47 28.15 -19.12
C ARG A 85 -11.96 27.42 -17.90
N LYS A 86 -12.30 26.13 -17.80
CA LYS A 86 -11.77 25.20 -16.78
C LYS A 86 -11.17 23.96 -17.43
N THR A 87 -10.19 23.38 -16.79
CA THR A 87 -9.65 22.08 -17.18
C THR A 87 -10.72 20.99 -17.00
N ASP A 88 -10.73 20.03 -17.92
CA ASP A 88 -11.70 18.93 -17.92
C ASP A 88 -11.29 17.78 -16.96
N ALA A 89 -12.08 16.70 -16.96
CA ALA A 89 -11.86 15.53 -16.13
C ALA A 89 -10.52 14.79 -16.39
N GLN A 90 -9.82 15.11 -17.47
CA GLN A 90 -8.48 14.60 -17.77
C GLN A 90 -7.38 15.67 -17.59
N GLY A 91 -7.70 16.81 -16.95
CA GLY A 91 -6.77 17.92 -16.77
C GLY A 91 -6.41 18.63 -18.07
N ARG A 92 -7.23 18.48 -19.13
CA ARG A 92 -6.97 19.10 -20.44
C ARG A 92 -7.49 20.53 -20.48
N TYR A 93 -6.77 21.37 -21.21
CA TYR A 93 -7.16 22.73 -21.57
C TYR A 93 -7.09 22.91 -23.10
N HIS A 94 -7.85 23.85 -23.61
CA HIS A 94 -7.82 24.23 -25.04
C HIS A 94 -7.14 25.57 -25.20
N TYR A 95 -6.43 25.77 -26.31
CA TYR A 95 -5.71 27.00 -26.57
C TYR A 95 -5.58 27.32 -28.05
N ALA A 96 -5.35 28.59 -28.37
CA ALA A 96 -4.96 29.02 -29.69
C ALA A 96 -3.43 29.14 -29.80
N ALA A 97 -2.89 28.84 -30.97
CA ALA A 97 -1.45 28.94 -31.19
C ALA A 97 -0.94 30.37 -30.92
N GLY A 98 0.16 30.46 -30.14
CA GLY A 98 0.84 31.72 -29.85
C GLY A 98 0.23 32.56 -28.74
N GLU A 99 -0.89 32.13 -28.10
CA GLU A 99 -1.42 32.86 -26.94
C GLU A 99 -0.67 32.52 -25.63
N THR A 100 -0.87 33.35 -24.63
CA THR A 100 -0.44 33.06 -23.26
C THR A 100 -1.65 32.65 -22.45
N LEU A 101 -1.52 31.55 -21.67
CA LEU A 101 -2.54 31.10 -20.75
C LEU A 101 -2.15 31.48 -19.32
N SER A 102 -3.09 32.09 -18.61
CA SER A 102 -3.02 32.27 -17.14
C SER A 102 -3.89 31.25 -16.44
N PHE A 103 -3.40 30.71 -15.34
CA PHE A 103 -4.10 29.72 -14.51
C PHE A 103 -4.38 30.28 -13.12
N SER A 104 -5.55 29.91 -12.56
CA SER A 104 -5.95 30.34 -11.22
C SER A 104 -6.86 29.31 -10.53
N ILE A 105 -7.05 29.46 -9.22
CA ILE A 105 -8.13 28.83 -8.46
C ILE A 105 -9.02 29.97 -7.95
N GLY A 106 -10.09 30.26 -8.68
CA GLY A 106 -10.88 31.46 -8.45
C GLY A 106 -10.00 32.71 -8.53
N GLU A 107 -9.99 33.52 -7.45
CA GLU A 107 -9.21 34.76 -7.39
C GLU A 107 -7.71 34.55 -7.09
N LEU A 108 -7.28 33.33 -6.75
CA LEU A 108 -5.87 33.03 -6.50
C LEU A 108 -5.11 32.78 -7.81
N PRO A 109 -4.20 33.66 -8.24
CA PRO A 109 -3.40 33.44 -9.45
C PRO A 109 -2.33 32.37 -9.17
N LEU A 110 -2.23 31.37 -10.05
CA LEU A 110 -1.16 30.37 -10.00
C LEU A 110 0.02 30.76 -10.92
N GLY A 111 -0.24 31.54 -11.97
CA GLY A 111 0.77 32.00 -12.91
C GLY A 111 0.32 31.92 -14.35
N ALA A 112 1.23 32.22 -15.28
CA ALA A 112 0.97 32.21 -16.71
C ALA A 112 2.18 31.70 -17.50
N ALA A 113 1.91 31.13 -18.67
CA ALA A 113 2.95 30.70 -19.62
C ALA A 113 2.45 30.78 -21.06
N PRO A 114 3.35 30.87 -22.06
CA PRO A 114 2.98 30.64 -23.47
C PRO A 114 2.29 29.26 -23.60
N ALA A 115 1.20 29.24 -24.34
CA ALA A 115 0.41 28.03 -24.54
C ALA A 115 1.23 26.93 -25.23
N ALA A 116 1.13 25.72 -24.74
CA ALA A 116 1.87 24.54 -25.22
C ALA A 116 1.04 23.27 -24.97
N ASP A 117 1.48 22.14 -25.55
CA ASP A 117 0.81 20.84 -25.41
C ASP A 117 0.85 20.32 -23.96
N ALA A 118 1.81 20.80 -23.16
CA ALA A 118 1.89 20.51 -21.72
C ALA A 118 2.35 21.74 -20.95
N LEU A 119 1.58 22.12 -19.94
CA LEU A 119 1.94 23.13 -18.96
C LEU A 119 1.89 22.52 -17.55
N SER A 120 2.64 23.06 -16.61
CA SER A 120 2.77 22.50 -15.26
C SER A 120 2.91 23.62 -14.23
N PRO A 121 2.81 23.32 -12.93
CA PRO A 121 3.09 24.27 -11.86
C PRO A 121 4.48 24.95 -11.96
N LEU A 122 5.43 24.31 -12.65
CA LEU A 122 6.76 24.88 -12.92
C LEU A 122 6.68 25.91 -14.05
N SER A 123 6.16 25.52 -15.21
CA SER A 123 6.15 26.36 -16.42
C SER A 123 5.32 27.64 -16.24
N ILE A 124 4.15 27.55 -15.60
CA ILE A 124 3.28 28.71 -15.35
C ILE A 124 3.86 29.68 -14.30
N GLY A 125 4.79 29.22 -13.50
CA GLY A 125 5.44 30.03 -12.46
C GLY A 125 6.79 30.60 -12.86
N GLY A 126 7.26 30.32 -14.08
CA GLY A 126 8.59 30.70 -14.53
C GLY A 126 9.70 30.07 -13.71
N ALA A 127 9.45 28.88 -13.13
CA ALA A 127 10.42 28.13 -12.34
C ALA A 127 11.30 27.27 -13.26
N ILE A 128 12.57 27.16 -12.93
CA ILE A 128 13.55 26.37 -13.68
C ILE A 128 13.64 24.91 -13.21
N SER A 129 13.15 24.63 -12.00
CA SER A 129 13.13 23.29 -11.42
C SER A 129 12.02 23.12 -10.37
N SER A 130 11.71 21.89 -10.01
CA SER A 130 10.77 21.57 -8.91
C SER A 130 11.27 21.98 -7.53
N ALA A 131 12.58 22.27 -7.39
CA ALA A 131 13.19 22.76 -6.15
C ALA A 131 13.01 24.29 -5.97
N ASP A 132 12.56 25.02 -6.99
CA ASP A 132 12.19 26.44 -6.85
C ASP A 132 11.02 26.55 -5.85
N PRO A 133 11.14 27.35 -4.76
CA PRO A 133 10.08 27.50 -3.77
C PRO A 133 8.71 27.81 -4.39
N ARG A 134 8.66 28.65 -5.45
CA ARG A 134 7.42 28.99 -6.13
C ARG A 134 6.75 27.80 -6.80
N ALA A 135 7.54 26.90 -7.40
CA ALA A 135 7.02 25.66 -7.99
C ALA A 135 6.60 24.67 -6.91
N THR A 136 7.49 24.44 -5.91
CA THR A 136 7.21 23.56 -4.78
C THR A 136 5.92 23.95 -4.06
N ASN A 137 5.74 25.24 -3.76
CA ASN A 137 4.57 25.74 -3.03
C ASN A 137 3.27 25.58 -3.84
N ARG A 138 3.31 25.73 -5.18
CA ARG A 138 2.17 25.42 -6.04
C ARG A 138 1.85 23.92 -6.04
N LEU A 139 2.87 23.07 -6.12
CA LEU A 139 2.68 21.61 -6.04
C LEU A 139 2.06 21.21 -4.68
N VAL A 140 2.58 21.77 -3.59
CA VAL A 140 2.03 21.57 -2.23
C VAL A 140 0.56 21.97 -2.19
N LEU A 141 0.23 23.18 -2.65
CA LEU A 141 -1.15 23.67 -2.61
C LEU A 141 -2.08 22.80 -3.42
N LEU A 142 -1.79 22.56 -4.71
CA LEU A 142 -2.66 21.79 -5.60
C LEU A 142 -2.92 20.39 -5.06
N GLN A 143 -1.87 19.68 -4.65
CA GLN A 143 -2.01 18.33 -4.11
C GLN A 143 -2.70 18.29 -2.72
N THR A 144 -2.63 19.37 -1.94
CA THR A 144 -3.35 19.50 -0.66
C THR A 144 -4.84 19.77 -0.88
N LEU A 145 -5.19 20.51 -1.94
CA LEU A 145 -6.57 20.90 -2.27
C LEU A 145 -7.34 19.81 -3.03
N ASP A 146 -6.76 18.66 -3.27
CA ASP A 146 -7.46 17.54 -3.87
C ASP A 146 -8.69 17.15 -3.02
N ALA A 147 -9.86 17.13 -3.63
CA ALA A 147 -11.13 17.05 -2.90
C ALA A 147 -11.28 15.73 -2.12
N ASP A 148 -10.89 14.60 -2.70
CA ASP A 148 -11.02 13.28 -2.08
C ASP A 148 -9.70 12.71 -1.54
N GLY A 149 -8.57 13.42 -1.74
CA GLY A 149 -7.26 13.04 -1.25
C GLY A 149 -6.57 11.91 -2.04
N ASP A 150 -7.20 11.39 -3.08
CA ASP A 150 -6.66 10.31 -3.92
C ASP A 150 -6.01 10.86 -5.20
N LEU A 151 -4.75 11.24 -5.11
CA LEU A 151 -3.99 11.78 -6.25
C LEU A 151 -3.90 10.83 -7.45
N ASN A 152 -4.26 9.55 -7.30
CA ASN A 152 -4.23 8.57 -8.40
C ASN A 152 -5.48 8.65 -9.30
N ASN A 153 -6.53 9.34 -8.89
CA ASN A 153 -7.67 9.65 -9.76
C ASN A 153 -7.60 11.07 -10.36
N GLY A 154 -6.57 11.83 -9.99
CA GLY A 154 -6.33 13.23 -10.38
C GLY A 154 -6.70 14.20 -9.26
N ILE A 155 -6.15 15.41 -9.34
CA ILE A 155 -6.40 16.49 -8.36
C ILE A 155 -7.73 17.16 -8.71
N GLN A 156 -8.71 17.12 -7.82
CA GLN A 156 -10.05 17.64 -8.03
C GLN A 156 -10.29 18.95 -7.27
N VAL A 157 -10.35 20.07 -7.99
CA VAL A 157 -10.66 21.40 -7.45
C VAL A 157 -12.15 21.69 -7.63
N THR A 158 -12.96 21.36 -6.63
CA THR A 158 -14.42 21.56 -6.64
C THR A 158 -14.79 23.05 -6.57
N GLY A 159 -16.07 23.36 -6.84
CA GLY A 159 -16.61 24.72 -6.65
C GLY A 159 -16.45 25.23 -5.23
N ALA A 160 -16.77 24.38 -4.24
CA ALA A 160 -16.64 24.73 -2.82
C ALA A 160 -15.19 25.07 -2.43
N ILE A 161 -14.23 24.26 -2.89
CA ILE A 161 -12.78 24.51 -2.66
C ILE A 161 -12.38 25.85 -3.30
N ARG A 162 -12.77 26.08 -4.56
CA ARG A 162 -12.45 27.33 -5.29
C ARG A 162 -12.96 28.58 -4.57
N ASP A 163 -14.20 28.57 -4.10
CA ASP A 163 -14.83 29.71 -3.45
C ASP A 163 -14.14 30.05 -2.11
N ILE A 164 -13.69 29.04 -1.38
CA ILE A 164 -12.98 29.22 -0.13
C ILE A 164 -11.54 29.70 -0.39
N VAL A 165 -10.85 29.10 -1.37
CA VAL A 165 -9.51 29.55 -1.79
C VAL A 165 -9.53 31.01 -2.24
N SER A 166 -10.56 31.43 -3.00
CA SER A 166 -10.71 32.83 -3.43
C SER A 166 -10.73 33.81 -2.25
N ARG A 167 -11.47 33.47 -1.18
CA ARG A 167 -11.51 34.31 0.02
C ARG A 167 -10.19 34.41 0.78
N HIS A 168 -9.29 33.45 0.61
CA HIS A 168 -7.97 33.41 1.24
C HIS A 168 -6.82 33.79 0.30
N ALA A 169 -7.11 34.15 -0.95
CA ALA A 169 -6.11 34.36 -2.00
C ALA A 169 -5.02 35.37 -1.61
N ALA A 170 -5.40 36.47 -0.94
CA ALA A 170 -4.46 37.53 -0.52
C ALA A 170 -3.44 37.08 0.53
N ALA A 171 -3.70 35.98 1.27
CA ALA A 171 -2.81 35.45 2.28
C ALA A 171 -1.83 34.37 1.73
N ILE A 172 -1.98 33.98 0.47
CA ILE A 172 -1.19 32.90 -0.14
C ILE A 172 -0.04 33.50 -0.94
N ASP A 173 1.18 33.32 -0.46
CA ASP A 173 2.41 33.79 -1.10
C ASP A 173 3.32 32.62 -1.45
N PHE A 174 3.41 32.29 -2.75
CA PHE A 174 4.24 31.20 -3.26
C PHE A 174 5.75 31.44 -3.16
N THR A 175 6.20 32.64 -2.80
CA THR A 175 7.64 32.96 -2.69
C THR A 175 8.25 32.56 -1.34
N GLN A 176 7.44 32.21 -0.36
CA GLN A 176 7.88 31.82 0.98
C GLN A 176 8.73 30.54 0.96
N ALA A 177 9.56 30.35 1.98
CA ALA A 177 10.20 29.06 2.23
C ALA A 177 9.12 27.98 2.46
N ALA A 178 9.33 26.76 1.97
CA ALA A 178 8.31 25.70 1.94
C ALA A 178 7.70 25.39 3.32
N THR A 179 8.51 25.43 4.39
CA THR A 179 8.01 25.21 5.76
C THR A 179 7.07 26.33 6.20
N ALA A 180 7.43 27.59 5.95
CA ALA A 180 6.59 28.74 6.28
C ALA A 180 5.31 28.75 5.45
N PHE A 181 5.42 28.44 4.14
CA PHE A 181 4.26 28.32 3.25
C PHE A 181 3.27 27.27 3.75
N ARG A 182 3.74 26.09 4.13
CA ARG A 182 2.87 25.03 4.67
C ARG A 182 2.15 25.50 5.94
N ALA A 183 2.84 26.17 6.84
CA ALA A 183 2.24 26.71 8.06
C ALA A 183 1.19 27.80 7.75
N SER A 184 1.41 28.64 6.72
CA SER A 184 0.47 29.69 6.31
C SER A 184 -0.84 29.16 5.73
N LEU A 185 -0.91 27.88 5.31
CA LEU A 185 -2.13 27.25 4.80
C LEU A 185 -3.11 26.84 5.91
N ALA A 186 -2.72 26.84 7.19
CA ALA A 186 -3.57 26.36 8.28
C ALA A 186 -4.94 27.05 8.36
N PRO A 187 -5.08 28.39 8.22
CA PRO A 187 -6.40 29.04 8.21
C PRO A 187 -7.27 28.64 7.02
N LEU A 188 -6.69 28.46 5.83
CA LEU A 188 -7.38 27.99 4.65
C LEU A 188 -7.92 26.57 4.87
N LEU A 189 -7.07 25.67 5.35
CA LEU A 189 -7.44 24.27 5.57
C LEU A 189 -8.54 24.15 6.63
N ALA A 190 -8.44 24.90 7.75
CA ALA A 190 -9.49 24.94 8.75
C ALA A 190 -10.84 25.44 8.18
N ALA A 191 -10.81 26.42 7.27
CA ALA A 191 -12.03 26.90 6.60
C ALA A 191 -12.62 25.88 5.62
N LEU A 192 -11.77 25.11 4.92
CA LEU A 192 -12.20 24.03 4.02
C LEU A 192 -12.82 22.87 4.82
N ASP A 193 -12.16 22.45 5.90
CA ASP A 193 -12.67 21.40 6.80
C ASP A 193 -14.00 21.80 7.43
N ALA A 194 -14.10 23.03 7.97
CA ALA A 194 -15.32 23.55 8.57
C ALA A 194 -16.50 23.64 7.58
N ALA A 195 -16.21 23.82 6.30
CA ALA A 195 -17.22 23.88 5.25
C ALA A 195 -17.57 22.49 4.66
N GLY A 196 -16.89 21.40 5.10
CA GLY A 196 -17.04 20.08 4.51
C GLY A 196 -16.69 20.07 3.02
N ALA A 197 -15.66 20.85 2.61
CA ALA A 197 -15.29 21.00 1.21
C ALA A 197 -14.52 19.78 0.66
N PHE A 198 -13.96 18.96 1.53
CA PHE A 198 -13.32 17.70 1.21
C PHE A 198 -14.32 16.55 1.21
N THR A 199 -14.13 15.60 0.33
CA THR A 199 -15.04 14.46 0.08
C THR A 199 -14.38 13.12 0.41
N ASP A 200 -13.36 13.12 1.26
CA ASP A 200 -12.70 11.92 1.74
C ASP A 200 -13.71 10.90 2.28
N LEU A 201 -13.53 9.62 1.95
CA LEU A 201 -14.37 8.54 2.50
C LEU A 201 -14.20 8.37 4.01
N ASP A 202 -13.06 8.82 4.54
CA ASP A 202 -12.71 8.85 5.96
C ASP A 202 -12.39 10.31 6.36
N PRO A 203 -13.41 11.14 6.66
CA PRO A 203 -13.23 12.56 6.91
C PRO A 203 -12.33 12.83 8.12
N ARG A 204 -11.35 13.67 7.92
CA ARG A 204 -10.39 14.12 8.96
C ARG A 204 -9.87 15.51 8.62
N PRO A 205 -9.35 16.27 9.62
CA PRO A 205 -8.69 17.54 9.36
C PRO A 205 -7.54 17.35 8.37
N ARG A 206 -7.57 18.09 7.27
CA ARG A 206 -6.56 18.02 6.22
C ARG A 206 -5.29 18.76 6.65
N SER A 207 -4.13 18.16 6.51
CA SER A 207 -2.84 18.81 6.70
C SER A 207 -2.19 19.14 5.36
N ALA A 208 -1.40 20.23 5.32
CA ALA A 208 -0.66 20.58 4.12
C ALA A 208 0.39 19.52 3.78
N ARG A 209 0.39 19.05 2.53
CA ARG A 209 1.34 18.04 2.03
C ARG A 209 2.78 18.50 2.22
N SER A 210 3.71 17.59 2.50
CA SER A 210 5.12 17.96 2.61
C SER A 210 5.70 18.38 1.26
N ALA A 211 6.67 19.30 1.26
CA ALA A 211 7.34 19.73 0.04
C ALA A 211 8.01 18.56 -0.69
N VAL A 212 8.66 17.66 0.06
CA VAL A 212 9.31 16.46 -0.48
C VAL A 212 8.29 15.55 -1.15
N ALA A 213 7.19 15.19 -0.48
CA ALA A 213 6.16 14.34 -1.05
C ALA A 213 5.50 14.96 -2.29
N ALA A 214 5.32 16.30 -2.30
CA ALA A 214 4.76 17.00 -3.45
C ALA A 214 5.68 16.99 -4.68
N GLN A 215 6.98 17.22 -4.48
CA GLN A 215 8.00 17.14 -5.53
C GLN A 215 8.17 15.72 -6.07
N GLU A 216 8.17 14.72 -5.20
CA GLU A 216 8.30 13.33 -5.58
C GLU A 216 7.09 12.83 -6.37
N HIS A 217 5.88 13.19 -5.95
CA HIS A 217 4.68 12.90 -6.73
C HIS A 217 4.80 13.53 -8.13
N TYR A 218 5.19 14.80 -8.24
CA TYR A 218 5.40 15.45 -9.53
C TYR A 218 6.42 14.72 -10.39
N THR A 219 7.54 14.29 -9.80
CA THR A 219 8.60 13.55 -10.50
C THR A 219 8.05 12.21 -11.03
N ARG A 220 7.33 11.47 -10.20
CA ARG A 220 6.68 10.22 -10.62
C ARG A 220 5.62 10.47 -11.70
N ALA A 221 4.82 11.51 -11.53
CA ALA A 221 3.77 11.88 -12.47
C ALA A 221 4.27 12.36 -13.84
N THR A 222 5.52 12.78 -13.95
CA THR A 222 6.16 13.25 -15.19
C THR A 222 7.17 12.26 -15.79
N ALA A 223 7.49 11.16 -15.08
CA ALA A 223 8.35 10.10 -15.60
C ALA A 223 7.73 9.36 -16.80
N ALA A 224 8.50 8.54 -17.48
CA ALA A 224 7.97 7.64 -18.52
C ALA A 224 6.92 6.69 -17.93
N ARG A 225 5.92 6.32 -18.73
CA ARG A 225 4.67 5.67 -18.29
C ARG A 225 4.48 4.30 -18.89
N ASN A 226 3.85 3.40 -18.15
CA ASN A 226 3.41 2.10 -18.63
C ASN A 226 1.95 1.83 -18.22
N LEU A 227 1.18 1.21 -19.11
CA LEU A 227 -0.21 0.80 -18.86
C LEU A 227 -0.28 -0.70 -18.62
N VAL A 228 -1.05 -1.08 -17.63
CA VAL A 228 -1.45 -2.48 -17.37
C VAL A 228 -2.95 -2.56 -17.17
N ILE A 229 -3.56 -3.66 -17.62
CA ILE A 229 -4.98 -3.92 -17.42
C ILE A 229 -5.11 -4.95 -16.31
N THR A 230 -5.90 -4.60 -15.30
CA THR A 230 -6.24 -5.45 -14.15
C THR A 230 -7.73 -5.78 -14.15
N THR A 231 -8.15 -6.68 -13.26
CA THR A 231 -9.58 -6.97 -13.04
C THR A 231 -10.37 -5.77 -12.54
N GLY A 232 -9.71 -4.80 -11.88
CA GLY A 232 -10.32 -3.56 -11.41
C GLY A 232 -10.40 -2.45 -12.46
N GLY A 233 -9.57 -2.50 -13.50
CA GLY A 233 -9.47 -1.47 -14.54
C GLY A 233 -8.04 -1.24 -15.02
N THR A 234 -7.83 -0.20 -15.83
CA THR A 234 -6.51 0.16 -16.37
C THR A 234 -5.73 1.02 -15.38
N LEU A 235 -4.46 0.64 -15.14
CA LEU A 235 -3.51 1.38 -14.32
C LEU A 235 -2.42 1.99 -15.18
N ARG A 236 -1.93 3.16 -14.78
CA ARG A 236 -0.77 3.83 -15.38
C ARG A 236 0.34 3.98 -14.34
N GLY A 237 1.36 3.14 -14.43
CA GLY A 237 2.57 3.22 -13.62
C GLY A 237 3.62 4.15 -14.19
N PHE A 238 4.76 4.22 -13.54
CA PHE A 238 5.88 5.09 -13.91
C PHE A 238 7.21 4.34 -13.92
N GLU A 239 8.16 4.89 -14.65
CA GLU A 239 9.54 4.44 -14.65
C GLU A 239 10.22 4.84 -13.34
N SER A 240 10.55 3.84 -12.50
CA SER A 240 11.27 4.06 -11.24
C SER A 240 12.79 3.90 -11.38
N SER A 241 13.22 3.19 -12.41
CA SER A 241 14.61 3.11 -12.84
C SER A 241 14.69 2.75 -14.34
N ALA A 242 15.89 2.79 -14.91
CA ALA A 242 16.09 2.40 -16.31
C ALA A 242 15.54 0.99 -16.66
N THR A 243 15.45 0.10 -15.67
CA THR A 243 15.06 -1.31 -15.85
C THR A 243 13.74 -1.69 -15.20
N THR A 244 13.05 -0.78 -14.47
CA THR A 244 11.88 -1.12 -13.67
C THR A 244 10.71 -0.16 -13.85
N TRP A 245 9.50 -0.72 -13.82
CA TRP A 245 8.23 -0.03 -13.63
C TRP A 245 7.77 -0.12 -12.19
N GLN A 246 7.12 0.93 -11.70
CA GLN A 246 6.47 0.96 -10.39
C GLN A 246 5.02 1.41 -10.51
N TYR A 247 4.17 0.84 -9.66
CA TYR A 247 2.74 1.14 -9.55
C TYR A 247 2.40 1.25 -8.08
N LEU A 248 1.96 2.42 -7.64
CA LEU A 248 1.69 2.74 -6.23
C LEU A 248 0.20 2.94 -5.99
N GLY A 249 -0.27 2.61 -4.79
CA GLY A 249 -1.63 2.88 -4.35
C GLY A 249 -2.70 2.16 -5.16
N ILE A 250 -2.50 0.86 -5.43
CA ILE A 250 -3.47 0.02 -6.15
C ILE A 250 -4.47 -0.54 -5.15
N PRO A 251 -5.79 -0.25 -5.28
CA PRO A 251 -6.79 -0.81 -4.38
C PRO A 251 -6.97 -2.32 -4.64
N TYR A 252 -6.87 -3.13 -3.58
CA TYR A 252 -7.15 -4.56 -3.65
C TYR A 252 -8.45 -4.95 -2.94
N ALA A 253 -9.03 -4.05 -2.16
CA ALA A 253 -10.31 -4.20 -1.50
C ALA A 253 -11.05 -2.86 -1.40
N GLN A 254 -12.35 -2.90 -1.09
CA GLN A 254 -13.13 -1.71 -0.76
C GLN A 254 -12.64 -1.11 0.55
N PRO A 255 -12.70 0.23 0.71
CA PRO A 255 -12.42 0.89 1.97
C PRO A 255 -13.26 0.33 3.12
N PRO A 256 -12.64 -0.16 4.22
CA PRO A 256 -13.35 -0.78 5.33
C PRO A 256 -13.92 0.26 6.32
N VAL A 257 -14.62 1.25 5.82
CA VAL A 257 -15.18 2.40 6.57
C VAL A 257 -16.65 2.21 6.91
N GLY A 258 -17.14 2.88 7.92
CA GLY A 258 -18.56 2.91 8.30
C GLY A 258 -19.13 1.51 8.54
N ALA A 259 -20.12 1.09 7.76
CA ALA A 259 -20.74 -0.23 7.88
C ALA A 259 -19.80 -1.40 7.54
N LEU A 260 -18.71 -1.15 6.83
CA LEU A 260 -17.67 -2.16 6.50
C LEU A 260 -16.59 -2.29 7.57
N ARG A 261 -16.53 -1.36 8.54
CA ARG A 261 -15.62 -1.49 9.69
C ARG A 261 -15.89 -2.80 10.43
N TRP A 262 -14.81 -3.55 10.72
CA TRP A 262 -14.87 -4.88 11.35
C TRP A 262 -15.71 -5.89 10.56
N ARG A 263 -15.60 -5.87 9.25
CA ARG A 263 -16.08 -6.92 8.35
C ARG A 263 -14.94 -7.49 7.52
N ALA A 264 -15.15 -8.70 6.99
CA ALA A 264 -14.25 -9.26 6.01
C ALA A 264 -14.10 -8.31 4.81
N PRO A 265 -12.89 -8.18 4.22
CA PRO A 265 -12.67 -7.30 3.08
C PRO A 265 -13.55 -7.72 1.90
N GLN A 266 -13.97 -6.76 1.11
CA GLN A 266 -14.75 -6.96 -0.10
C GLN A 266 -13.93 -6.56 -1.33
N ALA A 267 -14.19 -7.19 -2.49
CA ALA A 267 -13.51 -6.84 -3.73
C ALA A 267 -13.65 -5.34 -4.05
N PRO A 268 -12.60 -4.70 -4.59
CA PRO A 268 -12.66 -3.27 -4.92
C PRO A 268 -13.69 -3.03 -6.03
N GLN A 269 -14.27 -1.82 -6.04
CA GLN A 269 -15.12 -1.42 -7.15
C GLN A 269 -14.27 -1.22 -8.41
N PRO A 270 -14.66 -1.78 -9.55
CA PRO A 270 -14.00 -1.49 -10.81
C PRO A 270 -14.13 0.00 -11.17
N TRP A 271 -13.09 0.55 -11.80
CA TRP A 271 -13.09 1.92 -12.29
C TRP A 271 -13.08 1.98 -13.82
N SER A 272 -13.64 3.05 -14.37
CA SER A 272 -13.55 3.37 -15.78
C SER A 272 -12.35 4.27 -16.08
N GLY A 273 -11.84 4.21 -17.33
CA GLY A 273 -10.68 5.01 -17.72
C GLY A 273 -9.36 4.49 -17.16
N VAL A 274 -8.41 5.39 -17.01
CA VAL A 274 -7.06 5.09 -16.51
C VAL A 274 -6.90 5.69 -15.12
N ARG A 275 -6.61 4.85 -14.14
CA ARG A 275 -6.17 5.25 -12.80
C ARG A 275 -4.66 5.43 -12.81
N GLU A 276 -4.19 6.57 -12.36
CA GLU A 276 -2.76 6.78 -12.12
C GLU A 276 -2.30 5.89 -10.95
N ALA A 277 -1.09 5.38 -11.02
CA ALA A 277 -0.50 4.58 -9.95
C ALA A 277 0.88 5.16 -9.59
N VAL A 278 0.88 6.43 -9.24
CA VAL A 278 2.09 7.27 -9.00
C VAL A 278 2.13 7.87 -7.61
N ALA A 279 1.05 7.77 -6.85
CA ALA A 279 0.95 8.24 -5.47
C ALA A 279 0.78 7.07 -4.51
N TRP A 280 1.43 7.15 -3.36
CA TRP A 280 1.14 6.29 -2.23
C TRP A 280 -0.29 6.56 -1.75
N ALA A 281 -1.04 5.51 -1.48
CA ALA A 281 -2.29 5.62 -0.75
C ALA A 281 -2.05 5.94 0.72
N ASP A 282 -3.11 6.19 1.49
CA ASP A 282 -2.97 6.35 2.93
C ASP A 282 -2.51 5.06 3.61
N GLN A 283 -1.80 5.23 4.71
CA GLN A 283 -1.40 4.16 5.62
C GLN A 283 -2.59 3.71 6.46
N ALA A 284 -2.56 2.47 6.95
CA ALA A 284 -3.57 2.00 7.88
C ALA A 284 -3.59 2.86 9.16
N ALA A 285 -4.80 3.19 9.62
CA ALA A 285 -5.03 3.91 10.86
C ALA A 285 -4.34 3.19 12.04
N GLN A 286 -3.48 3.90 12.74
CA GLN A 286 -2.61 3.37 13.79
C GLN A 286 -2.26 4.46 14.82
N VAL A 287 -1.58 4.08 15.90
CA VAL A 287 -1.01 5.04 16.84
C VAL A 287 0.15 5.76 16.17
N GLN A 288 0.27 7.07 16.38
CA GLN A 288 1.40 7.85 15.87
C GLN A 288 2.72 7.42 16.55
N ALA A 289 3.51 6.64 15.85
CA ALA A 289 4.83 6.19 16.28
C ALA A 289 5.74 5.88 15.09
N LEU A 290 5.34 4.97 14.22
CA LEU A 290 6.14 4.49 13.08
C LEU A 290 5.59 4.94 11.72
N GLU A 291 4.46 5.64 11.69
CA GLU A 291 3.86 6.20 10.47
C GLU A 291 4.79 7.17 9.75
N ARG A 292 5.67 7.85 10.47
CA ARG A 292 6.68 8.78 9.93
C ARG A 292 7.67 8.13 8.97
N PHE A 293 7.79 6.81 8.97
CA PHE A 293 8.69 6.08 8.08
C PHE A 293 8.08 5.80 6.70
N GLY A 294 6.80 6.07 6.52
CA GLY A 294 6.10 5.92 5.25
C GLY A 294 5.58 7.23 4.68
N GLU A 295 5.13 7.18 3.45
CA GLU A 295 4.41 8.27 2.78
C GLU A 295 2.89 8.03 2.83
N GLY A 296 2.12 9.10 2.62
CA GLY A 296 0.66 9.11 2.76
C GLY A 296 0.22 9.58 4.16
N GLY A 297 -1.06 9.87 4.31
CA GLY A 297 -1.69 10.10 5.61
C GLY A 297 -2.02 8.78 6.31
N MET A 298 -2.81 8.84 7.37
CA MET A 298 -3.40 7.66 8.01
C MET A 298 -4.91 7.67 7.80
N SER A 299 -5.50 6.52 7.45
CA SER A 299 -6.91 6.36 7.18
C SER A 299 -7.37 4.92 7.42
N GLU A 300 -8.66 4.73 7.62
CA GLU A 300 -9.26 3.40 7.46
C GLU A 300 -9.32 2.99 5.98
N ASP A 301 -9.39 3.95 5.05
CA ASP A 301 -9.22 3.70 3.62
C ASP A 301 -7.74 3.49 3.30
N SER A 302 -7.25 2.28 3.55
CA SER A 302 -5.83 1.91 3.48
C SER A 302 -5.56 0.54 2.83
N LEU A 303 -6.60 -0.10 2.23
CA LEU A 303 -6.44 -1.44 1.65
C LEU A 303 -5.87 -1.37 0.23
N TYR A 304 -4.61 -0.97 0.15
CA TYR A 304 -3.85 -0.77 -1.07
C TYR A 304 -2.55 -1.56 -1.07
N LEU A 305 -2.07 -1.88 -2.26
CA LEU A 305 -0.77 -2.51 -2.48
C LEU A 305 0.03 -1.74 -3.53
N ASN A 306 1.32 -2.03 -3.58
CA ASN A 306 2.24 -1.45 -4.56
C ASN A 306 2.94 -2.59 -5.31
N VAL A 307 3.22 -2.40 -6.59
CA VAL A 307 3.94 -3.36 -7.43
C VAL A 307 5.19 -2.73 -8.01
N THR A 308 6.33 -3.41 -7.89
CA THR A 308 7.58 -3.07 -8.56
C THR A 308 7.98 -4.25 -9.44
N ALA A 309 8.17 -4.02 -10.73
CA ALA A 309 8.41 -5.06 -11.71
C ALA A 309 9.51 -4.69 -12.72
N PRO A 310 10.37 -5.63 -13.13
CA PRO A 310 11.28 -5.40 -14.26
C PRO A 310 10.52 -5.06 -15.53
N LYS A 311 11.03 -4.14 -16.36
CA LYS A 311 10.38 -3.71 -17.62
C LYS A 311 10.12 -4.85 -18.60
N LEU A 312 10.98 -5.86 -18.60
CA LEU A 312 10.86 -7.03 -19.48
C LEU A 312 10.43 -8.29 -18.71
N ALA A 313 9.65 -8.10 -17.65
CA ALA A 313 9.16 -9.22 -16.83
C ALA A 313 8.24 -10.14 -17.64
N SER A 314 8.47 -11.45 -17.54
CA SER A 314 7.60 -12.49 -18.10
C SER A 314 7.71 -13.74 -17.25
N LYS A 315 6.61 -14.13 -16.59
CA LYS A 315 6.53 -15.28 -15.67
C LYS A 315 7.64 -15.30 -14.60
N LEU A 316 7.96 -14.12 -14.05
CA LEU A 316 8.93 -14.02 -12.97
C LEU A 316 8.33 -14.44 -11.64
N PRO A 317 9.12 -15.01 -10.71
CA PRO A 317 8.67 -15.26 -9.34
C PRO A 317 8.15 -13.98 -8.70
N VAL A 318 7.11 -14.09 -7.89
CA VAL A 318 6.49 -12.98 -7.18
C VAL A 318 6.86 -13.06 -5.70
N MET A 319 7.31 -11.95 -5.13
CA MET A 319 7.60 -11.83 -3.70
C MET A 319 6.64 -10.80 -3.08
N VAL A 320 5.78 -11.26 -2.14
CA VAL A 320 4.76 -10.42 -1.49
C VAL A 320 5.21 -10.10 -0.08
N TRP A 321 5.47 -8.82 0.18
CA TRP A 321 5.97 -8.30 1.44
C TRP A 321 4.85 -7.89 2.39
N PHE A 322 4.95 -8.36 3.64
CA PHE A 322 4.13 -7.94 4.77
C PHE A 322 5.01 -7.27 5.82
N HIS A 323 4.73 -5.98 6.09
CA HIS A 323 5.52 -5.18 7.03
C HIS A 323 5.38 -5.63 8.48
N GLY A 324 6.38 -5.28 9.28
CA GLY A 324 6.44 -5.52 10.72
C GLY A 324 5.56 -4.59 11.56
N GLY A 325 6.09 -4.15 12.69
CA GLY A 325 5.38 -3.28 13.65
C GLY A 325 4.32 -4.01 14.47
N GLY A 326 4.54 -5.29 14.76
CA GLY A 326 3.56 -6.14 15.42
C GLY A 326 2.30 -6.31 14.57
N PHE A 327 1.16 -6.05 15.17
CA PHE A 327 -0.13 -5.97 14.49
C PHE A 327 -0.72 -4.55 14.58
N THR A 328 0.05 -3.56 15.01
CA THR A 328 -0.45 -2.27 15.47
C THR A 328 0.13 -1.07 14.75
N SER A 329 1.25 -1.21 14.02
CA SER A 329 1.98 -0.08 13.45
C SER A 329 2.76 -0.43 12.18
N LEU A 330 3.46 0.53 11.59
CA LEU A 330 4.18 0.50 10.32
C LEU A 330 3.29 0.51 9.07
N THR A 331 3.95 0.47 7.92
CA THR A 331 3.32 0.54 6.61
C THR A 331 4.23 -0.04 5.53
N SER A 332 3.64 -0.47 4.43
CA SER A 332 4.36 -0.83 3.21
C SER A 332 4.64 0.37 2.29
N ASN A 333 4.15 1.56 2.63
CA ASN A 333 4.31 2.79 1.87
C ASN A 333 5.68 3.44 2.09
N THR A 334 6.75 2.68 1.93
CA THR A 334 8.13 3.19 2.08
C THR A 334 8.98 2.88 0.87
N LYS A 335 9.89 3.77 0.53
CA LYS A 335 10.83 3.56 -0.58
C LYS A 335 11.70 2.32 -0.40
N PRO A 336 12.30 2.06 0.77
CA PRO A 336 13.12 0.88 0.97
C PRO A 336 12.38 -0.42 0.65
N PHE A 337 11.15 -0.60 1.14
CA PHE A 337 10.36 -1.81 0.86
C PHE A 337 9.86 -1.90 -0.59
N ASN A 338 10.09 -0.89 -1.40
CA ASN A 338 9.75 -0.83 -2.82
C ASN A 338 10.96 -0.43 -3.67
N ASN A 339 12.18 -0.64 -3.18
CA ASN A 339 13.42 -0.25 -3.85
C ASN A 339 13.61 -1.05 -5.15
N PRO A 340 13.59 -0.38 -6.33
CA PRO A 340 13.76 -1.06 -7.61
C PRO A 340 15.15 -1.69 -7.79
N ASN A 341 16.13 -1.25 -7.01
CA ASN A 341 17.51 -1.76 -7.02
C ASN A 341 17.76 -2.88 -5.99
N ALA A 342 16.70 -3.33 -5.28
CA ALA A 342 16.77 -4.44 -4.34
C ALA A 342 16.38 -5.78 -5.02
N LEU A 343 15.50 -6.55 -4.42
CA LEU A 343 15.09 -7.88 -4.88
C LEU A 343 14.67 -7.91 -6.36
N VAL A 344 13.97 -6.87 -6.83
CA VAL A 344 13.50 -6.75 -8.22
C VAL A 344 14.67 -6.77 -9.22
N SER A 345 15.81 -6.20 -8.87
CA SER A 345 17.02 -6.22 -9.71
C SER A 345 17.58 -7.64 -9.93
N LYS A 346 17.16 -8.60 -9.12
CA LYS A 346 17.54 -10.02 -9.22
C LYS A 346 16.51 -10.87 -9.99
N GLY A 347 15.54 -10.25 -10.66
CA GLY A 347 14.58 -10.92 -11.55
C GLY A 347 13.40 -11.53 -10.81
N VAL A 348 12.76 -10.76 -9.95
CA VAL A 348 11.47 -11.06 -9.33
C VAL A 348 10.53 -9.87 -9.50
N VAL A 349 9.23 -10.10 -9.41
CA VAL A 349 8.22 -9.05 -9.22
C VAL A 349 7.96 -8.93 -7.71
N GLN A 350 8.00 -7.72 -7.20
CA GLN A 350 7.76 -7.46 -5.78
C GLN A 350 6.42 -6.75 -5.58
N VAL A 351 5.66 -7.20 -4.58
CA VAL A 351 4.41 -6.58 -4.12
C VAL A 351 4.57 -6.23 -2.65
N SER A 352 4.18 -5.03 -2.24
CA SER A 352 4.12 -4.64 -0.83
C SER A 352 2.67 -4.27 -0.46
N VAL A 353 2.20 -4.70 0.72
CA VAL A 353 0.77 -4.69 1.07
C VAL A 353 0.53 -3.92 2.37
N ASN A 354 -0.37 -2.92 2.33
CA ASN A 354 -0.99 -2.35 3.52
C ASN A 354 -2.24 -3.16 3.90
N HIS A 355 -2.55 -3.23 5.18
CA HIS A 355 -3.68 -3.98 5.73
C HIS A 355 -4.10 -3.35 7.05
N ARG A 356 -5.32 -3.63 7.52
CA ARG A 356 -5.82 -3.10 8.79
C ARG A 356 -4.96 -3.53 9.97
N LEU A 357 -4.79 -2.61 10.91
CA LEU A 357 -3.94 -2.74 12.09
C LEU A 357 -4.73 -2.55 13.38
N GLY A 358 -4.14 -2.94 14.50
CA GLY A 358 -4.66 -2.71 15.84
C GLY A 358 -6.10 -3.20 16.03
N ALA A 359 -6.88 -2.43 16.74
CA ALA A 359 -8.29 -2.77 16.98
C ALA A 359 -9.13 -2.76 15.70
N LEU A 360 -8.76 -1.97 14.69
CA LEU A 360 -9.48 -1.95 13.40
C LEU A 360 -9.28 -3.24 12.59
N GLY A 361 -8.14 -3.92 12.79
CA GLY A 361 -7.81 -5.16 12.09
C GLY A 361 -8.03 -6.44 12.88
N TYR A 362 -8.03 -6.40 14.22
CA TYR A 362 -7.89 -7.62 15.02
C TYR A 362 -8.83 -7.72 16.23
N ILE A 363 -9.87 -6.89 16.32
CA ILE A 363 -10.84 -6.98 17.41
C ILE A 363 -11.89 -8.05 17.11
N ALA A 364 -12.16 -8.95 18.05
CA ALA A 364 -13.33 -9.80 18.06
C ALA A 364 -14.36 -9.24 19.04
N HIS A 365 -15.64 -9.46 18.78
CA HIS A 365 -16.73 -9.02 19.65
C HIS A 365 -17.95 -9.92 19.47
N PRO A 366 -18.73 -10.26 20.52
CA PRO A 366 -19.90 -11.14 20.39
C PRO A 366 -20.91 -10.70 19.31
N ALA A 367 -21.17 -9.40 19.20
CA ALA A 367 -22.07 -8.88 18.17
C ALA A 367 -21.47 -9.02 16.74
N LEU A 368 -20.13 -8.90 16.59
CA LEU A 368 -19.44 -9.16 15.32
C LEU A 368 -19.50 -10.65 14.95
N SER A 369 -19.31 -11.53 15.93
CA SER A 369 -19.42 -12.98 15.73
C SER A 369 -20.83 -13.38 15.33
N ALA A 370 -21.85 -12.76 15.92
CA ALA A 370 -23.26 -13.01 15.59
C ALA A 370 -23.61 -12.57 14.14
N GLU A 371 -23.03 -11.46 13.65
CA GLU A 371 -23.31 -10.97 12.28
C GLU A 371 -22.45 -11.64 11.19
N SER A 372 -21.40 -12.39 11.55
CA SER A 372 -20.42 -12.93 10.58
C SER A 372 -20.95 -14.09 9.71
N GLY A 373 -22.04 -14.73 10.12
CA GLY A 373 -22.59 -15.92 9.46
C GLY A 373 -21.86 -17.24 9.76
N HIS A 374 -20.68 -17.19 10.40
CA HIS A 374 -19.90 -18.37 10.81
C HIS A 374 -19.65 -18.45 12.32
N GLY A 375 -20.24 -17.53 13.08
CA GLY A 375 -20.17 -17.53 14.55
C GLY A 375 -18.79 -17.19 15.11
N GLY A 376 -17.98 -16.39 14.41
CA GLY A 376 -16.68 -15.94 14.83
C GLY A 376 -16.33 -14.56 14.30
N SER A 377 -15.36 -13.88 14.91
CA SER A 377 -14.92 -12.54 14.53
C SER A 377 -13.46 -12.31 14.88
N GLY A 378 -12.89 -11.20 14.42
CA GLY A 378 -11.46 -10.89 14.51
C GLY A 378 -10.73 -11.23 13.21
N ASN A 379 -9.39 -11.14 13.22
CA ASN A 379 -8.51 -11.49 12.10
C ASN A 379 -8.74 -10.70 10.80
N TYR A 380 -9.46 -9.58 10.82
CA TYR A 380 -9.77 -8.81 9.60
C TYR A 380 -8.51 -8.37 8.86
N GLY A 381 -7.45 -7.97 9.59
CA GLY A 381 -6.16 -7.63 8.98
C GLY A 381 -5.48 -8.83 8.30
N GLN A 382 -5.68 -10.04 8.77
CA GLN A 382 -5.22 -11.26 8.10
C GLN A 382 -6.09 -11.60 6.88
N MET A 383 -7.40 -11.37 6.98
CA MET A 383 -8.31 -11.53 5.84
C MET A 383 -7.97 -10.53 4.72
N ASP A 384 -7.49 -9.32 5.07
CA ASP A 384 -6.99 -8.34 4.11
C ASP A 384 -5.80 -8.90 3.32
N LEU A 385 -4.86 -9.58 3.99
CA LEU A 385 -3.72 -10.22 3.32
C LEU A 385 -4.15 -11.36 2.39
N VAL A 386 -5.17 -12.15 2.78
CA VAL A 386 -5.77 -13.16 1.90
C VAL A 386 -6.37 -12.50 0.66
N MET A 387 -7.12 -11.41 0.82
CA MET A 387 -7.69 -10.64 -0.31
C MET A 387 -6.59 -10.06 -1.22
N ALA A 388 -5.50 -9.53 -0.64
CA ALA A 388 -4.36 -9.05 -1.41
C ALA A 388 -3.70 -10.19 -2.21
N LEU A 389 -3.55 -11.37 -1.63
CA LEU A 389 -3.03 -12.54 -2.34
C LEU A 389 -3.98 -13.03 -3.44
N GLN A 390 -5.30 -12.95 -3.23
CA GLN A 390 -6.30 -13.22 -4.30
C GLN A 390 -6.15 -12.20 -5.43
N TRP A 391 -5.94 -10.92 -5.10
CA TRP A 391 -5.65 -9.90 -6.09
C TRP A 391 -4.35 -10.22 -6.86
N VAL A 392 -3.28 -10.62 -6.18
CA VAL A 392 -2.02 -11.06 -6.81
C VAL A 392 -2.29 -12.22 -7.77
N LYS A 393 -3.01 -13.25 -7.34
CA LYS A 393 -3.35 -14.41 -8.20
C LYS A 393 -4.09 -13.99 -9.47
N ALA A 394 -5.01 -13.05 -9.37
CA ALA A 394 -5.82 -12.60 -10.50
C ALA A 394 -5.09 -11.64 -11.46
N ASN A 395 -4.12 -10.86 -10.97
CA ASN A 395 -3.63 -9.69 -11.70
C ASN A 395 -2.13 -9.67 -11.97
N ILE A 396 -1.29 -10.39 -11.21
CA ILE A 396 0.16 -10.19 -11.23
C ILE A 396 0.80 -10.58 -12.56
N ALA A 397 0.14 -11.41 -13.36
CA ALA A 397 0.57 -11.77 -14.70
C ALA A 397 0.64 -10.55 -15.64
N ALA A 398 -0.24 -9.55 -15.46
CA ALA A 398 -0.22 -8.30 -16.22
C ALA A 398 1.03 -7.46 -15.94
N PHE A 399 1.69 -7.68 -14.81
CA PHE A 399 2.96 -7.05 -14.41
C PHE A 399 4.18 -7.95 -14.70
N GLY A 400 3.97 -9.08 -15.39
CA GLY A 400 5.01 -10.03 -15.74
C GLY A 400 5.38 -11.01 -14.63
N GLY A 401 4.61 -11.07 -13.54
CA GLY A 401 4.77 -12.08 -12.47
C GLY A 401 4.08 -13.41 -12.80
N ASP A 402 4.53 -14.47 -12.16
CA ASP A 402 3.93 -15.80 -12.23
C ASP A 402 2.99 -16.00 -11.03
N PRO A 403 1.66 -16.06 -11.23
CA PRO A 403 0.69 -16.27 -10.15
C PRO A 403 0.79 -17.64 -9.49
N ASP A 404 1.47 -18.59 -10.13
CA ASP A 404 1.72 -19.94 -9.60
C ASP A 404 3.13 -20.09 -8.99
N ASN A 405 3.85 -18.97 -8.83
CA ASN A 405 5.17 -18.93 -8.20
C ASN A 405 5.29 -17.74 -7.22
N VAL A 406 4.44 -17.72 -6.21
CA VAL A 406 4.33 -16.64 -5.21
C VAL A 406 5.03 -17.03 -3.91
N THR A 407 5.92 -16.19 -3.42
CA THR A 407 6.57 -16.28 -2.11
C THR A 407 6.04 -15.17 -1.22
N VAL A 408 5.43 -15.50 -0.08
CA VAL A 408 5.08 -14.53 0.95
C VAL A 408 6.25 -14.37 1.91
N PHE A 409 6.56 -13.13 2.29
CA PHE A 409 7.64 -12.86 3.23
C PHE A 409 7.34 -11.63 4.10
N GLY A 410 7.90 -11.62 5.30
CA GLY A 410 7.70 -10.52 6.23
C GLY A 410 8.62 -10.62 7.42
N GLU A 411 8.79 -9.50 8.11
CA GLU A 411 9.66 -9.38 9.28
C GLU A 411 8.83 -9.07 10.53
N SER A 412 9.25 -9.57 11.70
CA SER A 412 8.59 -9.30 12.98
C SER A 412 7.11 -9.67 12.96
N GLY A 413 6.22 -8.72 13.21
CA GLY A 413 4.78 -8.88 13.00
C GLY A 413 4.41 -9.36 11.59
N GLY A 414 5.17 -8.98 10.55
CA GLY A 414 5.02 -9.48 9.19
C GLY A 414 5.38 -10.96 9.07
N GLY A 415 6.47 -11.39 9.68
CA GLY A 415 6.86 -12.79 9.79
C GLY A 415 5.81 -13.62 10.53
N ARG A 416 5.23 -13.08 11.60
CA ARG A 416 4.09 -13.67 12.32
C ARG A 416 2.85 -13.80 11.43
N LYS A 417 2.56 -12.81 10.57
CA LYS A 417 1.45 -12.85 9.62
C LYS A 417 1.66 -13.97 8.59
N VAL A 418 2.90 -14.16 8.10
CA VAL A 418 3.27 -15.27 7.22
C VAL A 418 2.99 -16.62 7.88
N LEU A 419 3.41 -16.81 9.13
CA LEU A 419 3.18 -18.05 9.88
C LEU A 419 1.68 -18.32 10.10
N SER A 420 0.89 -17.28 10.37
CA SER A 420 -0.56 -17.39 10.49
C SER A 420 -1.23 -17.76 9.14
N LEU A 421 -0.76 -17.20 8.02
CA LEU A 421 -1.23 -17.59 6.67
C LEU A 421 -0.91 -19.06 6.36
N MET A 422 0.27 -19.56 6.81
CA MET A 422 0.58 -20.99 6.67
C MET A 422 -0.42 -21.87 7.43
N ALA A 423 -0.90 -21.42 8.60
CA ALA A 423 -1.88 -22.16 9.40
C ALA A 423 -3.33 -22.04 8.90
N SER A 424 -3.63 -21.05 8.04
CA SER A 424 -4.99 -20.73 7.61
C SER A 424 -5.40 -21.45 6.33
N PRO A 425 -6.52 -22.20 6.31
CA PRO A 425 -7.04 -22.80 5.09
C PRO A 425 -7.54 -21.76 4.07
N SER A 426 -7.88 -20.55 4.50
CA SER A 426 -8.33 -19.46 3.62
C SER A 426 -7.23 -18.97 2.66
N ALA A 427 -5.97 -19.25 2.96
CA ALA A 427 -4.82 -18.87 2.13
C ALA A 427 -4.35 -20.01 1.20
N ALA A 428 -5.05 -21.15 1.16
CA ALA A 428 -4.65 -22.32 0.39
C ALA A 428 -4.54 -22.00 -1.12
N GLY A 429 -3.39 -22.34 -1.72
CA GLY A 429 -3.12 -22.15 -3.15
C GLY A 429 -2.94 -20.69 -3.58
N LEU A 430 -2.79 -19.74 -2.63
CA LEU A 430 -2.50 -18.34 -2.91
C LEU A 430 -0.99 -18.01 -2.83
N PHE A 431 -0.21 -18.87 -2.21
CA PHE A 431 1.26 -18.78 -2.18
C PHE A 431 1.88 -20.18 -2.24
N HIS A 432 3.15 -20.24 -2.63
CA HIS A 432 3.87 -21.47 -2.96
C HIS A 432 5.15 -21.63 -2.14
N LYS A 433 5.58 -20.57 -1.45
CA LYS A 433 6.75 -20.51 -0.57
C LYS A 433 6.54 -19.45 0.48
N ALA A 434 7.22 -19.59 1.61
CA ALA A 434 7.11 -18.65 2.72
C ALA A 434 8.48 -18.35 3.35
N ILE A 435 8.70 -17.07 3.74
CA ILE A 435 9.87 -16.64 4.51
C ILE A 435 9.38 -15.86 5.72
N SER A 436 9.75 -16.29 6.92
CA SER A 436 9.49 -15.56 8.16
C SER A 436 10.81 -15.05 8.73
N GLN A 437 10.94 -13.73 8.82
CA GLN A 437 12.09 -13.04 9.39
C GLN A 437 11.72 -12.55 10.79
N SER A 438 12.38 -13.07 11.81
CA SER A 438 12.12 -12.73 13.23
C SER A 438 10.63 -12.78 13.61
N GLY A 439 9.87 -13.68 12.95
CA GLY A 439 8.45 -13.88 13.24
C GLY A 439 8.23 -14.86 14.38
N THR A 440 7.15 -14.65 15.15
CA THR A 440 6.77 -15.49 16.26
C THR A 440 5.58 -16.38 15.90
N LEU A 441 5.69 -17.68 16.03
CA LEU A 441 4.55 -18.59 16.00
C LEU A 441 3.99 -18.77 17.41
N ILE A 442 2.68 -18.66 17.57
CA ILE A 442 1.97 -18.91 18.82
C ILE A 442 1.13 -20.18 18.62
N PRO A 443 1.66 -21.36 18.98
CA PRO A 443 0.96 -22.63 18.72
C PRO A 443 -0.42 -22.69 19.37
N ASP A 444 -0.55 -22.19 20.58
CA ASP A 444 -1.81 -22.15 21.34
C ASP A 444 -2.53 -20.81 21.09
N THR A 445 -3.12 -20.70 19.92
CA THR A 445 -3.84 -19.52 19.46
C THR A 445 -4.97 -19.13 20.43
N ARG A 446 -5.13 -17.83 20.67
CA ARG A 446 -6.19 -17.26 21.51
C ARG A 446 -7.57 -17.79 21.11
N THR A 447 -8.38 -18.20 22.09
CA THR A 447 -9.77 -18.62 21.84
C THR A 447 -10.66 -17.43 21.47
N LEU A 448 -11.74 -17.69 20.75
CA LEU A 448 -12.73 -16.67 20.38
C LEU A 448 -13.26 -15.94 21.62
N ALA A 449 -13.68 -16.66 22.66
CA ALA A 449 -14.21 -16.06 23.89
C ALA A 449 -13.20 -15.09 24.56
N SER A 450 -11.90 -15.45 24.58
CA SER A 450 -10.86 -14.58 25.12
C SER A 450 -10.65 -13.33 24.24
N ALA A 451 -10.78 -13.46 22.91
CA ALA A 451 -10.68 -12.33 22.00
C ALA A 451 -11.89 -11.42 22.08
N GLU A 452 -13.10 -11.97 22.20
CA GLU A 452 -14.34 -11.21 22.39
C GLU A 452 -14.35 -10.41 23.69
N ALA A 453 -13.73 -10.92 24.75
CA ALA A 453 -13.56 -10.16 26.00
C ALA A 453 -12.74 -8.86 25.78
N VAL A 454 -11.77 -8.87 24.86
CA VAL A 454 -11.03 -7.65 24.46
C VAL A 454 -11.94 -6.67 23.72
N GLY A 455 -12.83 -7.16 22.87
CA GLY A 455 -13.83 -6.33 22.18
C GLY A 455 -14.83 -5.68 23.14
N LEU A 456 -15.32 -6.42 24.11
CA LEU A 456 -16.20 -5.88 25.16
C LEU A 456 -15.45 -4.82 26.01
N ALA A 457 -14.16 -5.02 26.28
CA ALA A 457 -13.35 -4.02 26.95
C ALA A 457 -13.20 -2.74 26.10
N LEU A 458 -13.01 -2.88 24.78
CA LEU A 458 -13.00 -1.73 23.85
C LEU A 458 -14.34 -1.01 23.85
N GLN A 459 -15.47 -1.73 23.71
CA GLN A 459 -16.80 -1.15 23.76
C GLN A 459 -17.02 -0.31 25.02
N LYS A 460 -16.64 -0.85 26.18
CA LYS A 460 -16.72 -0.13 27.46
C LYS A 460 -15.85 1.12 27.49
N ARG A 461 -14.64 1.06 26.95
CA ARG A 461 -13.71 2.23 26.89
C ARG A 461 -14.20 3.33 25.95
N LEU A 462 -14.88 2.96 24.87
CA LEU A 462 -15.55 3.90 23.95
C LEU A 462 -16.83 4.49 24.54
N GLY A 463 -17.36 3.95 25.65
CA GLY A 463 -18.65 4.32 26.19
C GLY A 463 -19.81 4.02 25.24
N ALA A 464 -19.64 3.04 24.33
CA ALA A 464 -20.61 2.72 23.30
C ALA A 464 -21.64 1.71 23.81
N ALA A 465 -22.92 1.95 23.57
CA ALA A 465 -24.01 1.07 23.98
C ALA A 465 -24.24 -0.10 22.98
N SER A 466 -23.77 0.04 21.74
CA SER A 466 -23.98 -0.95 20.68
C SER A 466 -22.80 -1.04 19.72
N LEU A 467 -22.78 -2.07 18.88
CA LEU A 467 -21.81 -2.21 17.78
C LEU A 467 -21.95 -1.08 16.76
N GLU A 468 -23.16 -0.63 16.47
CA GLU A 468 -23.43 0.48 15.57
C GLU A 468 -22.80 1.78 16.10
N GLU A 469 -22.95 2.04 17.40
CA GLU A 469 -22.31 3.19 18.05
C GLU A 469 -20.78 3.06 18.06
N MET A 470 -20.23 1.87 18.25
CA MET A 470 -18.78 1.64 18.08
C MET A 470 -18.32 1.95 16.64
N ARG A 471 -19.10 1.57 15.62
CA ARG A 471 -18.80 1.85 14.21
C ARG A 471 -18.89 3.32 13.85
N SER A 472 -19.73 4.11 14.53
CA SER A 472 -19.86 5.54 14.30
C SER A 472 -18.75 6.38 14.92
N ARG A 473 -17.93 5.83 15.83
CA ARG A 473 -16.81 6.55 16.45
C ARG A 473 -15.72 6.84 15.41
N PRO A 474 -15.11 8.03 15.43
CA PRO A 474 -13.91 8.30 14.65
C PRO A 474 -12.85 7.23 14.91
N TRP A 475 -12.13 6.82 13.87
CA TRP A 475 -11.08 5.81 14.05
C TRP A 475 -9.98 6.24 15.06
N THR A 476 -9.71 7.54 15.15
CA THR A 476 -8.77 8.10 16.13
C THR A 476 -9.18 7.80 17.57
N GLU A 477 -10.47 7.86 17.88
CA GLU A 477 -11.00 7.47 19.20
C GLU A 477 -10.87 5.96 19.41
N VAL A 478 -11.16 5.15 18.38
CA VAL A 478 -11.03 3.69 18.45
C VAL A 478 -9.57 3.28 18.73
N VAL A 479 -8.63 3.85 17.99
CA VAL A 479 -7.20 3.59 18.16
C VAL A 479 -6.72 4.03 19.54
N ALA A 480 -7.10 5.22 20.00
CA ALA A 480 -6.73 5.72 21.32
C ALA A 480 -7.32 4.85 22.45
N ALA A 481 -8.59 4.47 22.35
CA ALA A 481 -9.24 3.60 23.32
C ALA A 481 -8.60 2.20 23.37
N ALA A 482 -8.06 1.72 22.26
CA ALA A 482 -7.44 0.42 22.15
C ALA A 482 -5.94 0.40 22.54
N SER A 483 -5.31 1.54 22.82
CA SER A 483 -3.85 1.66 23.04
C SER A 483 -3.27 0.77 24.15
N VAL A 484 -4.09 0.36 25.09
CA VAL A 484 -3.71 -0.55 26.20
C VAL A 484 -4.25 -1.98 26.01
N LEU A 485 -4.93 -2.23 24.91
CA LEU A 485 -5.46 -3.55 24.56
C LEU A 485 -4.48 -4.22 23.60
N VAL A 486 -4.42 -5.54 23.63
CA VAL A 486 -3.52 -6.32 22.79
C VAL A 486 -4.37 -7.16 21.84
N PRO A 487 -4.83 -6.59 20.71
CA PRO A 487 -5.54 -7.34 19.69
C PRO A 487 -4.54 -8.20 18.90
N TYR A 488 -4.80 -9.50 18.85
CA TYR A 488 -4.00 -10.48 18.09
C TYR A 488 -4.90 -11.45 17.34
N THR A 489 -4.30 -12.31 16.52
CA THR A 489 -4.99 -13.42 15.88
C THR A 489 -5.68 -14.33 16.92
N ASN A 490 -6.86 -14.82 16.57
CA ASN A 490 -7.65 -15.72 17.39
C ASN A 490 -8.34 -16.79 16.54
N ILE A 491 -8.79 -17.85 17.16
CA ILE A 491 -9.72 -18.79 16.51
C ILE A 491 -11.02 -18.04 16.25
N ASP A 492 -11.45 -18.00 14.96
CA ASP A 492 -12.63 -17.23 14.53
C ASP A 492 -13.64 -18.05 13.70
N ASN A 493 -13.45 -19.37 13.62
CA ASN A 493 -14.26 -20.29 12.81
C ASN A 493 -14.27 -20.00 11.29
N GLY A 494 -13.56 -18.97 10.82
CA GLY A 494 -13.48 -18.55 9.43
C GLY A 494 -12.05 -18.57 8.90
N TYR A 495 -11.30 -17.51 9.12
CA TYR A 495 -9.91 -17.39 8.71
C TYR A 495 -9.01 -18.42 9.42
N LEU A 496 -9.16 -18.58 10.72
CA LEU A 496 -8.40 -19.52 11.56
C LEU A 496 -9.37 -20.42 12.36
N PRO A 497 -9.90 -21.49 11.75
CA PRO A 497 -10.90 -22.35 12.39
C PRO A 497 -10.32 -23.25 13.48
N TYR A 498 -9.00 -23.41 13.53
CA TYR A 498 -8.26 -24.19 14.52
C TYR A 498 -7.10 -23.36 15.06
N SER A 499 -6.56 -23.76 16.21
CA SER A 499 -5.27 -23.21 16.65
C SER A 499 -4.18 -23.53 15.64
N GLU A 500 -3.12 -22.74 15.62
CA GLU A 500 -1.96 -23.00 14.76
C GLU A 500 -1.36 -24.37 15.08
N ARG A 501 -1.30 -24.77 16.35
CA ARG A 501 -0.91 -26.11 16.77
C ARG A 501 -1.72 -27.20 16.07
N VAL A 502 -3.05 -27.12 16.14
CA VAL A 502 -3.94 -28.12 15.53
C VAL A 502 -3.78 -28.12 14.01
N SER A 503 -3.60 -26.96 13.39
CA SER A 503 -3.41 -26.85 11.93
C SER A 503 -2.16 -27.60 11.48
N PHE A 504 -1.03 -27.48 12.18
CA PHE A 504 0.21 -28.17 11.83
C PHE A 504 0.14 -29.67 12.20
N GLU A 505 -0.25 -30.04 13.42
CA GLU A 505 -0.28 -31.43 13.88
C GLU A 505 -1.25 -32.30 13.06
N SER A 506 -2.36 -31.72 12.61
CA SER A 506 -3.32 -32.42 11.74
C SER A 506 -2.99 -32.29 10.25
N ARG A 507 -1.86 -31.67 9.87
CA ARG A 507 -1.44 -31.42 8.49
C ARG A 507 -2.50 -30.70 7.66
N ARG A 508 -3.15 -29.71 8.27
CA ARG A 508 -4.15 -28.83 7.61
C ARG A 508 -3.57 -27.49 7.22
N HIS A 509 -2.28 -27.25 7.55
CA HIS A 509 -1.56 -26.04 7.17
C HIS A 509 -1.20 -26.07 5.68
N ASN A 510 -0.88 -24.91 5.13
CA ASN A 510 -0.34 -24.76 3.78
C ASN A 510 1.12 -25.23 3.79
N ASP A 511 1.34 -26.49 3.43
CA ASP A 511 2.65 -27.15 3.45
C ASP A 511 3.47 -26.75 2.22
N VAL A 512 4.26 -25.72 2.35
CA VAL A 512 5.11 -25.14 1.31
C VAL A 512 6.56 -25.06 1.78
N PRO A 513 7.55 -25.00 0.87
CA PRO A 513 8.93 -24.68 1.24
C PRO A 513 8.98 -23.42 2.11
N PHE A 514 9.68 -23.51 3.24
CA PHE A 514 9.70 -22.46 4.24
C PHE A 514 11.11 -22.12 4.69
N MET A 515 11.41 -20.83 4.81
CA MET A 515 12.67 -20.32 5.36
C MET A 515 12.39 -19.45 6.57
N ILE A 516 13.02 -19.78 7.70
CA ILE A 516 13.00 -18.95 8.90
C ILE A 516 14.37 -18.26 9.06
N VAL A 517 14.33 -16.98 9.39
CA VAL A 517 15.52 -16.16 9.64
C VAL A 517 15.37 -15.48 10.99
N VAL A 518 16.42 -15.43 11.78
CA VAL A 518 16.46 -14.73 13.07
C VAL A 518 17.80 -14.03 13.22
N ASN A 519 17.85 -12.92 13.95
CA ASN A 519 19.07 -12.16 14.20
C ASN A 519 19.86 -12.71 15.41
N THR A 520 21.18 -12.51 15.45
CA THR A 520 22.03 -13.04 16.54
C THR A 520 21.71 -12.48 17.93
N ASN A 521 21.15 -11.29 18.00
CA ASN A 521 20.67 -10.67 19.24
C ASN A 521 19.23 -10.21 19.05
N ASP A 522 18.38 -11.15 18.64
CA ASP A 522 16.96 -10.90 18.42
C ASP A 522 16.21 -10.75 19.75
N THR A 523 14.96 -10.34 19.69
CA THR A 523 14.06 -10.35 20.84
C THR A 523 13.71 -11.78 21.27
N PRO A 524 13.28 -12.02 22.52
CA PRO A 524 13.08 -13.38 23.04
C PRO A 524 12.11 -14.24 22.23
N ASP A 525 10.98 -13.67 21.76
CA ASP A 525 9.91 -14.46 21.11
C ASP A 525 10.32 -15.10 19.77
N PRO A 526 11.01 -14.41 18.83
CA PRO A 526 11.59 -15.03 17.62
C PRO A 526 12.63 -16.10 17.95
N ILE A 527 13.48 -15.85 18.96
CA ILE A 527 14.47 -16.83 19.44
C ILE A 527 13.76 -18.09 19.93
N GLU A 528 12.75 -17.95 20.78
CA GLU A 528 11.95 -19.06 21.29
C GLU A 528 11.26 -19.82 20.15
N THR A 529 10.76 -19.11 19.15
CA THR A 529 10.17 -19.72 17.94
C THR A 529 11.18 -20.61 17.23
N VAL A 530 12.41 -20.13 17.00
CA VAL A 530 13.46 -20.90 16.33
C VAL A 530 13.92 -22.09 17.16
N LYS A 531 14.07 -21.94 18.47
CA LYS A 531 14.53 -23.02 19.38
C LYS A 531 13.52 -24.15 19.52
N ASN A 532 12.27 -23.81 19.76
CA ASN A 532 11.29 -24.78 20.24
C ASN A 532 10.14 -25.03 19.27
N VAL A 533 9.74 -24.02 18.49
CA VAL A 533 8.57 -24.12 17.61
C VAL A 533 8.96 -24.58 16.21
N PHE A 534 10.04 -24.06 15.64
CA PHE A 534 10.46 -24.40 14.27
C PHE A 534 10.83 -25.88 14.09
N PRO A 535 11.56 -26.56 15.00
CA PRO A 535 11.77 -28.01 14.92
C PRO A 535 10.46 -28.80 14.92
N TRP A 536 9.51 -28.38 15.77
CA TRP A 536 8.17 -28.97 15.83
C TRP A 536 7.38 -28.77 14.54
N MET A 537 7.35 -27.55 13.96
CA MET A 537 6.73 -27.28 12.66
C MET A 537 7.30 -28.19 11.58
N THR A 538 8.64 -28.29 11.51
CA THR A 538 9.33 -29.09 10.52
C THR A 538 8.97 -30.57 10.61
N ALA A 539 8.81 -31.09 11.82
CA ALA A 539 8.39 -32.48 12.05
C ALA A 539 6.96 -32.78 11.54
N HIS A 540 6.11 -31.77 11.40
CA HIS A 540 4.74 -31.88 10.92
C HIS A 540 4.54 -31.46 9.46
N SER A 541 5.62 -31.12 8.74
CA SER A 541 5.62 -30.69 7.35
C SER A 541 6.27 -31.73 6.45
N ALA A 542 5.82 -31.83 5.19
CA ALA A 542 6.45 -32.65 4.14
C ALA A 542 7.41 -31.81 3.26
N SER A 543 7.16 -30.51 3.17
CA SER A 543 8.00 -29.57 2.44
C SER A 543 9.34 -29.34 3.12
N ARG A 544 10.34 -28.87 2.34
CA ARG A 544 11.67 -28.55 2.88
C ARG A 544 11.65 -27.24 3.64
N HIS A 545 12.21 -27.26 4.84
CA HIS A 545 12.39 -26.09 5.66
C HIS A 545 13.88 -25.73 5.76
N TYR A 546 14.17 -24.44 5.89
CA TYR A 546 15.53 -23.90 5.98
C TYR A 546 15.60 -22.91 7.13
N ALA A 547 16.72 -22.93 7.85
CA ALA A 547 16.95 -22.04 8.98
C ALA A 547 18.18 -21.16 8.78
N ALA A 548 18.08 -19.90 9.15
CA ALA A 548 19.18 -18.95 9.11
C ALA A 548 19.33 -18.16 10.41
N LEU A 549 20.57 -17.86 10.72
CA LEU A 549 20.97 -16.88 11.71
C LEU A 549 21.63 -15.71 10.97
N PHE A 550 21.07 -14.50 11.08
CA PHE A 550 21.66 -13.32 10.49
C PHE A 550 22.63 -12.66 11.47
N SER A 551 23.89 -12.47 11.08
CA SER A 551 24.95 -11.99 11.97
C SER A 551 25.66 -10.71 11.50
N GLN A 552 25.32 -10.19 10.29
CA GLN A 552 25.96 -9.00 9.76
C GLN A 552 25.43 -7.72 10.43
N VAL A 553 26.33 -6.84 10.79
CA VAL A 553 26.05 -5.45 11.21
C VAL A 553 27.03 -4.51 10.49
N PRO A 554 26.71 -3.22 10.38
CA PRO A 554 27.60 -2.21 9.80
C PRO A 554 29.05 -2.27 10.33
N GLY A 555 30.02 -2.04 9.45
CA GLY A 555 31.43 -2.24 9.74
C GLY A 555 31.94 -1.51 10.98
N GLY A 556 31.55 -0.25 11.17
CA GLY A 556 31.92 0.54 12.36
C GLY A 556 31.31 -0.01 13.66
N TRP A 557 30.10 -0.53 13.60
CA TRP A 557 29.46 -1.18 14.75
C TRP A 557 30.04 -2.55 15.02
N ARG A 558 30.37 -3.31 13.97
CA ARG A 558 31.04 -4.61 14.06
C ARG A 558 32.39 -4.49 14.75
N ALA A 559 33.17 -3.45 14.43
CA ALA A 559 34.45 -3.17 15.09
C ALA A 559 34.29 -2.89 16.60
N ARG A 560 33.13 -2.45 17.04
CA ARG A 560 32.76 -2.22 18.44
C ARG A 560 32.15 -3.45 19.13
N GLY A 561 31.99 -4.57 18.42
CA GLY A 561 31.41 -5.80 18.94
C GLY A 561 29.87 -5.80 19.01
N VAL A 562 29.19 -4.85 18.36
CA VAL A 562 27.71 -4.83 18.24
C VAL A 562 27.25 -6.06 17.48
N LYS A 563 26.19 -6.71 17.96
CA LYS A 563 25.52 -7.84 17.30
C LYS A 563 24.29 -7.35 16.54
N THR A 564 23.83 -8.13 15.55
CA THR A 564 22.55 -7.82 14.88
C THR A 564 21.41 -7.81 15.89
N TYR A 565 20.48 -6.95 15.65
CA TYR A 565 19.30 -6.70 16.47
C TYR A 565 18.04 -7.06 15.69
N HIS A 566 16.89 -7.07 16.33
CA HIS A 566 15.60 -7.30 15.69
C HIS A 566 15.40 -6.36 14.49
N ALA A 567 15.04 -6.89 13.34
CA ALA A 567 14.91 -6.20 12.04
C ALA A 567 16.23 -5.73 11.38
N GLY A 568 17.40 -6.07 11.95
CA GLY A 568 18.69 -5.61 11.41
C GLY A 568 19.02 -6.13 10.00
N GLU A 569 18.45 -7.26 9.58
CA GLU A 569 18.62 -7.83 8.25
C GLU A 569 17.90 -7.06 7.15
N LEU A 570 16.89 -6.24 7.48
CA LEU A 570 16.11 -5.49 6.48
C LEU A 570 16.96 -4.55 5.62
N ALA A 571 17.96 -3.92 6.23
CA ALA A 571 18.92 -3.06 5.55
C ALA A 571 19.61 -3.78 4.38
N TYR A 572 19.88 -5.07 4.55
CA TYR A 572 20.60 -5.91 3.59
C TYR A 572 19.65 -6.55 2.56
N VAL A 573 18.49 -7.01 2.99
CA VAL A 573 17.47 -7.61 2.11
C VAL A 573 16.92 -6.58 1.12
N PHE A 574 16.69 -5.35 1.57
CA PHE A 574 16.12 -4.28 0.74
C PHE A 574 17.16 -3.34 0.13
N ASN A 575 18.46 -3.66 0.24
CA ASN A 575 19.54 -2.81 -0.30
C ASN A 575 19.37 -1.34 0.11
N ALA A 576 19.15 -1.11 1.39
CA ALA A 576 18.88 0.21 1.94
C ALA A 576 19.57 0.41 3.31
N PRO A 577 20.91 0.26 3.37
CA PRO A 577 21.63 0.25 4.64
C PRO A 577 21.61 1.60 5.36
N GLU A 578 21.44 2.71 4.64
CA GLU A 578 21.39 4.07 5.20
C GLU A 578 19.96 4.56 5.47
N SER A 579 18.97 3.71 5.29
CA SER A 579 17.58 4.10 5.46
C SER A 579 17.12 3.94 6.90
N VAL A 580 16.58 5.01 7.47
CA VAL A 580 16.02 5.02 8.83
C VAL A 580 14.95 3.93 9.03
N VAL A 581 14.11 3.69 8.02
CA VAL A 581 13.03 2.68 8.13
C VAL A 581 13.54 1.24 8.20
N THR A 582 14.69 0.93 7.63
CA THR A 582 15.30 -0.41 7.74
C THR A 582 16.02 -0.60 9.08
N HIS A 583 16.06 0.43 9.90
CA HIS A 583 16.65 0.42 11.24
C HIS A 583 15.68 0.98 12.30
N TYR A 584 14.38 0.80 12.10
CA TYR A 584 13.35 1.40 12.96
C TYR A 584 13.38 0.93 14.44
N LEU A 585 14.13 -0.15 14.72
CA LEU A 585 14.33 -0.68 16.06
C LEU A 585 15.78 -0.48 16.57
N LEU A 586 16.47 0.55 16.10
CA LEU A 586 17.84 0.87 16.50
C LEU A 586 18.01 1.06 18.01
N ASP A 587 16.94 1.47 18.71
CA ASP A 587 16.88 1.56 20.17
C ASP A 587 17.02 0.23 20.90
N LEU A 588 16.90 -0.91 20.18
CA LEU A 588 17.20 -2.23 20.72
C LEU A 588 18.68 -2.63 20.63
N VAL A 589 19.50 -1.84 19.95
CA VAL A 589 20.94 -2.13 19.82
C VAL A 589 21.64 -1.90 21.15
N ILE A 590 22.34 -2.94 21.63
CA ILE A 590 23.15 -2.86 22.85
C ILE A 590 24.58 -2.48 22.46
N ASP A 591 25.10 -1.42 23.06
CA ASP A 591 26.53 -1.06 22.99
C ASP A 591 27.32 -1.97 23.96
N PRO A 592 28.17 -2.88 23.44
CA PRO A 592 28.92 -3.77 24.31
C PRO A 592 29.94 -3.05 25.19
N ALA A 593 30.37 -1.85 24.84
CA ALA A 593 31.31 -1.07 25.65
C ALA A 593 30.68 -0.52 26.93
N THR A 594 29.39 -0.22 26.90
CA THR A 594 28.65 0.38 28.03
C THR A 594 27.66 -0.59 28.67
N GLY A 595 27.30 -1.68 27.98
CA GLY A 595 26.22 -2.59 28.37
C GLY A 595 24.83 -1.95 28.31
N GLY A 596 24.74 -0.68 27.87
CA GLY A 596 23.51 0.05 27.71
C GLY A 596 22.99 0.02 26.27
N LYS A 597 21.75 0.47 26.06
CA LYS A 597 21.25 0.76 24.72
C LYS A 597 22.21 1.75 24.06
N LEU A 598 22.47 1.58 22.75
CA LEU A 598 23.03 2.68 21.95
C LEU A 598 22.09 3.85 22.18
N ALA A 599 22.48 4.76 23.04
CA ALA A 599 21.61 5.81 23.51
C ALA A 599 21.18 6.67 22.31
N ILE A 600 19.94 6.52 21.92
CA ILE A 600 19.29 7.48 21.04
C ILE A 600 18.87 8.63 21.97
N GLY A 601 19.84 9.51 22.29
CA GLY A 601 19.58 10.80 22.91
C GLY A 601 19.00 11.78 21.91
N ASP A 602 18.75 13.00 22.34
CA ASP A 602 18.52 14.13 21.45
C ASP A 602 19.88 14.57 20.84
N LEU A 603 20.32 13.83 19.82
CA LEU A 603 21.65 14.03 19.19
C LEU A 603 21.69 15.25 18.29
N ASN A 604 20.55 15.67 17.76
CA ASN A 604 20.44 16.84 16.88
C ASN A 604 19.94 18.11 17.58
N GLY A 605 19.71 18.07 18.90
CA GLY A 605 19.33 19.22 19.70
C GLY A 605 17.93 19.77 19.43
N ASN A 606 17.02 18.95 18.86
CA ASN A 606 15.65 19.37 18.55
C ASN A 606 14.66 19.24 19.72
N GLY A 607 15.13 18.81 20.88
CA GLY A 607 14.34 18.59 22.10
C GLY A 607 13.54 17.28 22.11
N VAL A 608 13.70 16.42 21.11
CA VAL A 608 12.98 15.15 20.97
C VAL A 608 13.99 14.00 20.84
N SER A 609 14.26 13.30 21.93
CA SER A 609 15.13 12.13 21.94
C SER A 609 14.57 11.02 21.03
N GLY A 610 15.43 10.41 20.20
CA GLY A 610 15.06 9.32 19.28
C GLY A 610 14.26 9.80 18.07
N SER A 611 14.39 11.07 17.68
CA SER A 611 13.81 11.59 16.44
C SER A 611 14.41 10.92 15.20
N ALA A 612 13.77 11.10 14.04
CA ALA A 612 14.31 10.59 12.78
C ALA A 612 15.69 11.17 12.46
N GLY A 613 15.97 12.40 12.90
CA GLY A 613 17.28 13.03 12.79
C GLY A 613 18.35 12.33 13.63
N ASP A 614 18.05 12.00 14.88
CA ASP A 614 18.99 11.28 15.77
C ASP A 614 19.33 9.89 15.19
N THR A 615 18.33 9.18 14.67
CA THR A 615 18.53 7.88 14.02
C THR A 615 19.43 8.01 12.80
N GLN A 616 19.28 9.09 12.03
CA GLN A 616 20.11 9.37 10.85
C GLN A 616 21.56 9.65 11.22
N ASP A 617 21.81 10.39 12.30
CA ASP A 617 23.16 10.66 12.82
C ASP A 617 23.84 9.39 13.33
N ILE A 618 23.10 8.51 14.01
CA ILE A 618 23.62 7.20 14.41
C ILE A 618 23.99 6.36 13.19
N LEU A 619 23.13 6.30 12.17
CA LEU A 619 23.40 5.58 10.93
C LEU A 619 24.61 6.14 10.17
N ALA A 620 24.80 7.46 10.15
CA ALA A 620 26.00 8.08 9.58
C ALA A 620 27.28 7.60 10.27
N SER A 621 27.22 7.28 11.58
CA SER A 621 28.34 6.73 12.35
C SER A 621 28.54 5.22 12.20
N ALA A 622 27.63 4.52 11.52
CA ALA A 622 27.65 3.05 11.40
C ALA A 622 28.85 2.53 10.61
N GLY A 623 29.37 3.33 9.67
CA GLY A 623 30.57 2.99 8.90
C GLY A 623 30.37 1.75 8.04
N PHE A 624 29.46 1.81 7.06
CA PHE A 624 29.25 0.73 6.08
C PHE A 624 30.50 0.49 5.26
N ASP A 625 30.84 -0.77 5.05
CA ASP A 625 32.06 -1.21 4.37
C ASP A 625 31.81 -2.23 3.24
N SER A 626 32.87 -2.74 2.65
CA SER A 626 32.79 -3.73 1.57
C SER A 626 32.18 -5.06 2.02
N ALA A 627 32.25 -5.43 3.30
CA ALA A 627 31.60 -6.63 3.82
C ALA A 627 30.08 -6.42 3.90
N ASP A 628 29.63 -5.21 4.21
CA ASP A 628 28.20 -4.87 4.18
C ASP A 628 27.66 -4.91 2.76
N ALA A 629 28.39 -4.35 1.79
CA ALA A 629 28.02 -4.45 0.37
C ALA A 629 27.91 -5.92 -0.09
N LYS A 630 28.84 -6.78 0.34
CA LYS A 630 28.81 -8.20 0.04
C LYS A 630 27.63 -8.92 0.71
N ALA A 631 27.30 -8.56 1.94
CA ALA A 631 26.14 -9.12 2.66
C ALA A 631 24.81 -8.71 1.99
N ILE A 632 24.69 -7.49 1.47
CA ILE A 632 23.56 -7.03 0.66
C ILE A 632 23.38 -7.92 -0.57
N GLU A 633 24.46 -8.09 -1.38
CA GLU A 633 24.43 -8.93 -2.57
C GLU A 633 24.03 -10.37 -2.25
N ASN A 634 24.60 -10.95 -1.19
CA ASN A 634 24.31 -12.30 -0.74
C ASN A 634 22.85 -12.45 -0.30
N SER A 635 22.33 -11.50 0.50
CA SER A 635 20.95 -11.52 0.97
C SER A 635 19.97 -11.46 -0.20
N MET A 636 20.14 -10.51 -1.11
CA MET A 636 19.30 -10.41 -2.29
C MET A 636 19.35 -11.69 -3.16
N ALA A 637 20.54 -12.26 -3.35
CA ALA A 637 20.71 -13.49 -4.13
C ALA A 637 19.98 -14.67 -3.47
N ILE A 638 20.12 -14.86 -2.17
CA ILE A 638 19.54 -15.96 -1.40
C ILE A 638 18.01 -15.85 -1.38
N TRP A 639 17.44 -14.69 -1.03
CA TRP A 639 15.98 -14.49 -0.98
C TRP A 639 15.33 -14.74 -2.34
N THR A 640 15.93 -14.19 -3.40
CA THR A 640 15.37 -14.37 -4.75
C THR A 640 15.61 -15.77 -5.30
N GLN A 641 16.70 -16.45 -4.94
CA GLN A 641 16.92 -17.85 -5.30
C GLN A 641 15.89 -18.76 -4.64
N PHE A 642 15.58 -18.52 -3.35
CA PHE A 642 14.50 -19.22 -2.68
C PHE A 642 13.14 -18.96 -3.35
N ALA A 643 12.85 -17.71 -3.71
CA ALA A 643 11.63 -17.35 -4.42
C ALA A 643 11.53 -18.05 -5.80
N LYS A 644 12.64 -18.22 -6.51
CA LYS A 644 12.69 -18.93 -7.81
C LYS A 644 12.44 -20.43 -7.66
N THR A 645 13.03 -21.06 -6.65
CA THR A 645 13.19 -22.53 -6.65
C THR A 645 12.62 -23.25 -5.41
N GLY A 646 12.34 -22.54 -4.32
CA GLY A 646 12.06 -23.12 -3.01
C GLY A 646 13.31 -23.69 -2.30
N ASN A 647 14.50 -23.44 -2.85
CA ASN A 647 15.79 -23.81 -2.27
C ASN A 647 16.69 -22.56 -2.23
N PRO A 648 17.18 -22.12 -1.04
CA PRO A 648 18.01 -20.92 -0.91
C PRO A 648 19.47 -21.11 -1.33
N SER A 649 19.91 -22.31 -1.74
CA SER A 649 21.28 -22.57 -2.18
C SER A 649 21.64 -21.74 -3.40
N VAL A 650 22.76 -21.04 -3.34
CA VAL A 650 23.31 -20.22 -4.44
C VAL A 650 24.66 -20.78 -4.86
N ALA A 651 24.77 -21.16 -6.11
CA ALA A 651 25.99 -21.76 -6.65
C ALA A 651 27.20 -20.83 -6.46
N GLY A 652 28.29 -21.37 -5.92
CA GLY A 652 29.53 -20.62 -5.61
C GLY A 652 29.43 -19.73 -4.36
N LEU A 653 28.27 -19.66 -3.69
CA LEU A 653 28.09 -18.89 -2.47
C LEU A 653 27.83 -19.80 -1.26
N VAL A 654 26.77 -20.59 -1.30
CA VAL A 654 26.39 -21.49 -0.20
C VAL A 654 25.55 -22.65 -0.72
N ASP A 655 25.92 -23.88 -0.32
CA ASP A 655 25.08 -25.06 -0.47
C ASP A 655 24.29 -25.23 0.84
N TRP A 656 23.01 -24.87 0.82
CA TRP A 656 22.17 -24.76 2.02
C TRP A 656 21.36 -26.03 2.22
N PRO A 657 21.73 -26.86 3.20
CA PRO A 657 20.97 -28.09 3.48
C PRO A 657 19.61 -27.76 4.10
N ALA A 658 18.60 -28.53 3.72
CA ALA A 658 17.32 -28.46 4.43
C ALA A 658 17.52 -28.83 5.90
N TYR A 659 16.86 -28.08 6.76
CA TYR A 659 16.82 -28.34 8.20
C TYR A 659 16.00 -29.59 8.51
N THR A 660 16.48 -30.39 9.43
CA THR A 660 15.69 -31.43 10.13
C THR A 660 16.08 -31.39 11.61
N PRO A 661 15.19 -31.78 12.54
CA PRO A 661 15.57 -31.85 13.96
C PRO A 661 16.78 -32.76 14.22
N ALA A 662 17.01 -33.74 13.36
CA ALA A 662 18.15 -34.67 13.49
C ALA A 662 19.48 -34.09 13.02
N ASN A 663 19.49 -33.23 11.97
CA ASN A 663 20.73 -32.64 11.47
C ASN A 663 21.05 -31.29 12.11
N ASP A 664 20.05 -30.60 12.65
CA ASP A 664 20.11 -29.31 13.34
C ASP A 664 20.96 -28.25 12.62
N ARG A 665 20.91 -28.26 11.24
CA ARG A 665 21.74 -27.43 10.37
C ARG A 665 21.05 -26.12 10.02
N PHE A 666 21.83 -25.06 10.01
CA PHE A 666 21.39 -23.72 9.60
C PHE A 666 22.52 -23.02 8.84
N VAL A 667 22.22 -21.88 8.23
CA VAL A 667 23.24 -21.02 7.64
C VAL A 667 23.35 -19.73 8.46
N GLU A 668 24.58 -19.42 8.87
CA GLU A 668 24.92 -18.10 9.39
C GLU A 668 25.12 -17.16 8.20
N LEU A 669 24.28 -16.14 8.10
CA LEU A 669 24.21 -15.19 7.00
C LEU A 669 25.04 -13.93 7.30
N GLY A 670 25.66 -13.40 6.24
CA GLY A 670 26.45 -12.18 6.26
C GLY A 670 27.29 -12.06 4.98
N ALA A 671 28.44 -11.40 5.08
CA ALA A 671 29.37 -11.23 3.96
C ALA A 671 29.92 -12.57 3.41
N ALA A 672 30.03 -13.60 4.24
CA ALA A 672 30.44 -14.96 3.88
C ALA A 672 29.47 -15.96 4.53
N PRO A 673 28.40 -16.37 3.86
CA PRO A 673 27.45 -17.35 4.42
C PRO A 673 28.12 -18.69 4.71
N VAL A 674 27.86 -19.24 5.91
CA VAL A 674 28.50 -20.49 6.38
C VAL A 674 27.43 -21.44 6.93
N VAL A 675 27.50 -22.72 6.50
CA VAL A 675 26.67 -23.78 7.07
C VAL A 675 27.18 -24.12 8.49
N ARG A 676 26.26 -24.12 9.46
CA ARG A 676 26.49 -24.44 10.87
C ARG A 676 25.62 -25.60 11.31
N THR A 677 25.92 -26.14 12.47
CA THR A 677 25.11 -27.16 13.16
C THR A 677 24.87 -26.71 14.60
N GLY A 678 23.74 -27.07 15.18
CA GLY A 678 23.42 -26.72 16.55
C GLY A 678 22.54 -25.46 16.66
N LEU A 679 21.58 -25.25 15.75
CA LEU A 679 20.63 -24.12 15.83
C LEU A 679 19.93 -24.05 17.18
N SER A 680 19.56 -25.20 17.73
CA SER A 680 18.90 -25.33 19.04
C SER A 680 19.76 -24.82 20.21
N SER A 681 21.09 -24.77 20.03
CA SER A 681 22.07 -24.38 21.08
C SER A 681 22.74 -23.02 20.84
N VAL A 682 22.46 -22.35 19.72
CA VAL A 682 23.09 -21.05 19.39
C VAL A 682 22.66 -19.95 20.36
N PHE A 683 21.43 -20.02 20.88
CA PHE A 683 20.90 -19.07 21.83
C PHE A 683 20.94 -19.68 23.23
N PRO A 684 21.42 -18.94 24.24
CA PRO A 684 21.51 -19.41 25.61
C PRO A 684 20.16 -19.75 26.26
#